data_f2090c808d9966481e8b57ab3e22db4b
#
_entry.id   f2090c808d9966481e8b57ab3e22db4b
#
_cell.length_a   1.000
_cell.length_b   1.000
_cell.length_c   1.000
_cell.angle_alpha   90.00
_cell.angle_beta   90.00
_cell.angle_gamma   90.00
#
_symmetry.space_group_name_H-M   'P 1'
#
loop_
_entity.id
_entity.type
_entity.pdbx_description
1 polymer ?
#
loop_
_entity_poly.entity_id
_entity_poly.type
_entity_poly.pdbx_seq_one_letter_code
_entity_poly.pdbx_strand_id
1 'polypeptide(L)'
;MPKSSFQEILLKLQDFWASHGCLITQPYYTQVGAGTMNPATFLRVLGPEPWNVAYVEPSVRPDDGRYGENPNRFQKHTQYQVILKPDPGNPQELYLESLKALGIDPRQHDIRFVEDNWEQPAIAAWGLGWEVWLDGQEITQFTYFQQMGGVTLNPVSVEITYGLERILIALNNAKAIWDEEWGAGVTYGEIIRREEFEHSKYYYEVADVERARQMYDLYSAEADACLAQGLLVPAHDYVLKSSHTFNILDARGAISVAERQAFFRRMRELARRVAEGYEELRKELEYPLLKEQGLVISNSGTRAQSQLPITNLPGTFLLEIGVEELPANDVDTAYQALSTRVPTLLNELNLMHGDVRIFTTPRRLVVSIDSLSPNQPDREDLVKGPPADKAIDVSRTGSPTYLRAAQGFAKKNGINVEALEIREDAKAGGKYVFAIVKQKGRPTPEVLAEALPKLVESIKFEKSMRWNDSGVAFSRPIRWYVALLGDMVIPFEYAGVVSSNVSRGLRPYDSPEIIIPSADKYLDVIRESGIVLDKEERKASIVEQVNQAASLVGGEALIEEGLLNEVTNLIEMPTAVMGGFDKEYLSLPRDVLISVMKKHQRYFPVVRATLAVAPGLGQAQSLLPHFIAIRNGDDIHIDTVREGNEHVLGARFADANFFVREDVKLKLEEYRPKLSALTFHTKLGSMLDKSERIEKSVNELIPM
;
A
#
# COMPACT_ATOMS: atom_id res chain seq x y z
N MET A 1 23.84 16.28 18.10
CA MET A 1 23.69 15.25 19.15
C MET A 1 24.91 14.32 19.10
N PRO A 2 25.30 13.60 20.16
CA PRO A 2 26.27 12.53 20.00
C PRO A 2 25.72 11.48 19.01
N LYS A 3 26.59 10.89 18.20
CA LYS A 3 26.20 9.83 17.24
C LYS A 3 25.65 8.63 18.01
N SER A 4 24.60 8.00 17.49
CA SER A 4 24.07 6.75 18.01
C SER A 4 24.91 5.57 17.51
N SER A 5 25.09 4.54 18.33
CA SER A 5 25.68 3.27 17.91
C SER A 5 24.62 2.28 17.43
N PHE A 6 25.02 1.27 16.67
CA PHE A 6 24.13 0.20 16.22
C PHE A 6 23.49 -0.54 17.41
N GLN A 7 24.28 -0.84 18.43
CA GLN A 7 23.80 -1.48 19.67
C GLN A 7 22.77 -0.61 20.39
N GLU A 8 22.95 0.70 20.41
CA GLU A 8 22.04 1.63 21.09
C GLU A 8 20.66 1.67 20.43
N ILE A 9 20.58 1.76 19.08
CA ILE A 9 19.30 1.75 18.38
C ILE A 9 18.56 0.44 18.57
N LEU A 10 19.27 -0.69 18.59
CA LEU A 10 18.67 -2.02 18.83
C LEU A 10 18.06 -2.09 20.24
N LEU A 11 18.79 -1.69 21.27
CA LEU A 11 18.30 -1.69 22.66
C LEU A 11 17.11 -0.76 22.84
N LYS A 12 17.12 0.43 22.23
CA LYS A 12 16.00 1.36 22.27
C LYS A 12 14.72 0.76 21.65
N LEU A 13 14.83 0.06 20.52
CA LEU A 13 13.66 -0.61 19.92
C LEU A 13 13.15 -1.76 20.79
N GLN A 14 14.05 -2.54 21.41
CA GLN A 14 13.63 -3.60 22.33
C GLN A 14 12.87 -3.04 23.52
N ASP A 15 13.38 -1.98 24.16
CA ASP A 15 12.72 -1.33 25.30
C ASP A 15 11.37 -0.71 24.91
N PHE A 16 11.32 -0.04 23.73
CA PHE A 16 10.10 0.56 23.23
C PHE A 16 9.01 -0.50 23.04
N TRP A 17 9.28 -1.53 22.25
CA TRP A 17 8.29 -2.55 21.93
C TRP A 17 7.94 -3.45 23.11
N ALA A 18 8.88 -3.71 24.03
CA ALA A 18 8.59 -4.39 25.29
C ALA A 18 7.60 -3.59 26.13
N SER A 19 7.79 -2.26 26.24
CA SER A 19 6.87 -1.38 26.98
C SER A 19 5.49 -1.27 26.33
N HIS A 20 5.36 -1.57 25.02
CA HIS A 20 4.10 -1.63 24.29
C HIS A 20 3.50 -3.04 24.21
N GLY A 21 3.95 -3.96 25.07
CA GLY A 21 3.35 -5.28 25.25
C GLY A 21 3.81 -6.34 24.25
N CYS A 22 4.88 -6.10 23.50
CA CYS A 22 5.49 -7.13 22.67
C CYS A 22 6.39 -8.06 23.48
N LEU A 23 6.27 -9.37 23.24
CA LEU A 23 7.23 -10.36 23.71
C LEU A 23 8.55 -10.17 22.93
N ILE A 24 9.67 -9.99 23.62
CA ILE A 24 10.98 -9.91 22.97
C ILE A 24 11.57 -11.31 22.84
N THR A 25 11.69 -11.79 21.60
CA THR A 25 12.31 -13.08 21.29
C THR A 25 13.71 -12.92 20.71
N GLN A 26 14.42 -14.04 20.51
CA GLN A 26 15.77 -14.07 19.99
C GLN A 26 15.79 -14.36 18.48
N PRO A 27 16.88 -14.03 17.77
CA PRO A 27 17.07 -14.41 16.36
C PRO A 27 16.91 -15.91 16.15
N TYR A 28 16.45 -16.29 14.97
CA TYR A 28 16.36 -17.71 14.65
C TYR A 28 17.74 -18.29 14.32
N TYR A 29 17.95 -19.54 14.63
CA TYR A 29 19.25 -20.22 14.42
C TYR A 29 19.48 -20.68 12.98
N THR A 30 18.42 -20.74 12.15
CA THR A 30 18.50 -21.07 10.73
C THR A 30 18.48 -19.79 9.89
N GLN A 31 19.27 -19.70 8.85
CA GLN A 31 19.34 -18.54 7.97
C GLN A 31 17.97 -18.26 7.31
N VAL A 32 17.55 -17.01 7.36
CA VAL A 32 16.32 -16.50 6.74
C VAL A 32 16.64 -15.40 5.74
N GLY A 33 15.85 -15.27 4.68
CA GLY A 33 15.96 -14.17 3.72
C GLY A 33 15.16 -12.92 4.15
N ALA A 34 14.28 -13.06 5.13
CA ALA A 34 13.51 -12.01 5.76
C ALA A 34 13.07 -12.45 7.16
N GLY A 35 12.92 -11.51 8.08
CA GLY A 35 12.43 -11.76 9.44
C GLY A 35 11.08 -12.47 9.47
N THR A 36 10.23 -12.24 8.49
CA THR A 36 8.95 -12.93 8.28
C THR A 36 9.07 -14.46 8.26
N MET A 37 10.21 -14.98 7.82
CA MET A 37 10.42 -16.43 7.70
C MET A 37 10.75 -17.11 9.04
N ASN A 38 11.07 -16.34 10.09
CA ASN A 38 11.23 -16.85 11.46
C ASN A 38 9.93 -17.49 11.94
N PRO A 39 9.94 -18.67 12.60
CA PRO A 39 8.75 -19.30 13.17
C PRO A 39 7.93 -18.39 14.11
N ALA A 40 8.58 -17.42 14.79
CA ALA A 40 7.89 -16.44 15.63
C ALA A 40 6.92 -15.54 14.84
N THR A 41 7.14 -15.38 13.52
CA THR A 41 6.20 -14.77 12.59
C THR A 41 5.46 -15.85 11.80
N PHE A 42 6.16 -16.64 10.97
CA PHE A 42 5.55 -17.54 9.99
C PHE A 42 4.49 -18.47 10.59
N LEU A 43 4.76 -19.08 11.75
CA LEU A 43 3.80 -19.97 12.41
C LEU A 43 2.78 -19.20 13.27
N ARG A 44 3.23 -18.18 13.99
CA ARG A 44 2.40 -17.52 15.01
C ARG A 44 1.34 -16.57 14.47
N VAL A 45 1.47 -16.09 13.22
CA VAL A 45 0.41 -15.32 12.57
C VAL A 45 -0.76 -16.17 12.12
N LEU A 46 -0.57 -17.51 12.04
CA LEU A 46 -1.64 -18.46 11.70
C LEU A 46 -2.65 -18.61 12.86
N GLY A 47 -3.88 -18.95 12.49
CA GLY A 47 -4.98 -19.17 13.44
C GLY A 47 -5.47 -17.88 14.14
N PRO A 48 -6.42 -17.99 15.09
CA PRO A 48 -7.11 -16.84 15.70
C PRO A 48 -6.40 -16.24 16.91
N GLU A 49 -5.32 -16.84 17.41
CA GLU A 49 -4.67 -16.43 18.64
C GLU A 49 -3.99 -15.07 18.51
N PRO A 50 -4.09 -14.19 19.52
CA PRO A 50 -3.37 -12.91 19.56
C PRO A 50 -1.85 -13.16 19.70
N TRP A 51 -1.05 -12.29 19.05
CA TRP A 51 0.39 -12.44 19.07
C TRP A 51 1.11 -11.11 18.81
N ASN A 52 1.71 -10.55 19.87
CA ASN A 52 2.56 -9.38 19.74
C ASN A 52 4.00 -9.78 20.07
N VAL A 53 4.89 -9.66 19.12
CA VAL A 53 6.28 -10.08 19.27
C VAL A 53 7.22 -9.09 18.58
N ALA A 54 8.41 -8.91 19.14
CA ALA A 54 9.47 -8.15 18.51
C ALA A 54 10.82 -8.87 18.69
N TYR A 55 11.67 -8.82 17.67
CA TYR A 55 12.97 -9.47 17.68
C TYR A 55 13.91 -8.92 16.61
N VAL A 56 15.20 -9.06 16.86
CA VAL A 56 16.22 -8.81 15.85
C VAL A 56 16.38 -10.05 14.97
N GLU A 57 16.52 -9.86 13.65
CA GLU A 57 16.71 -10.97 12.71
C GLU A 57 17.76 -10.64 11.65
N PRO A 58 18.96 -11.23 11.71
CA PRO A 58 19.92 -11.15 10.62
C PRO A 58 19.36 -11.84 9.37
N SER A 59 19.06 -11.06 8.34
CA SER A 59 18.49 -11.53 7.08
C SER A 59 19.56 -11.66 6.01
N VAL A 60 19.65 -12.84 5.38
CA VAL A 60 20.69 -13.19 4.41
C VAL A 60 20.10 -13.26 3.01
N ARG A 61 20.61 -12.41 2.12
CA ARG A 61 20.20 -12.30 0.71
C ARG A 61 21.44 -12.37 -0.19
N PRO A 62 21.81 -13.54 -0.73
CA PRO A 62 22.99 -13.69 -1.59
C PRO A 62 23.06 -12.68 -2.74
N ASP A 63 21.93 -12.32 -3.35
CA ASP A 63 21.87 -11.37 -4.48
C ASP A 63 22.25 -9.93 -4.10
N ASP A 64 22.20 -9.59 -2.81
CA ASP A 64 22.58 -8.28 -2.29
C ASP A 64 24.06 -8.15 -1.97
N GLY A 65 24.87 -9.20 -2.16
CA GLY A 65 26.31 -9.17 -1.96
C GLY A 65 27.01 -8.12 -2.82
N ARG A 66 27.94 -7.35 -2.23
CA ARG A 66 28.69 -6.28 -2.91
C ARG A 66 30.17 -6.24 -2.51
N TYR A 67 30.72 -7.36 -2.00
CA TYR A 67 32.12 -7.48 -1.58
C TYR A 67 32.56 -6.46 -0.53
N GLY A 68 31.63 -5.83 0.20
CA GLY A 68 31.92 -4.77 1.15
C GLY A 68 32.28 -3.41 0.50
N GLU A 69 31.99 -3.24 -0.80
CA GLU A 69 32.28 -2.00 -1.54
C GLU A 69 31.08 -1.02 -1.53
N ASN A 70 29.85 -1.51 -1.34
CA ASN A 70 28.66 -0.64 -1.30
C ASN A 70 28.45 -0.05 0.11
N PRO A 71 28.07 1.23 0.24
CA PRO A 71 27.91 1.89 1.53
C PRO A 71 26.71 1.42 2.36
N ASN A 72 25.63 0.89 1.73
CA ASN A 72 24.37 0.56 2.39
C ASN A 72 23.68 -0.70 1.86
N ARG A 73 24.34 -1.48 0.98
CA ARG A 73 23.84 -2.75 0.45
C ARG A 73 24.88 -3.86 0.64
N PHE A 74 24.47 -4.96 1.24
CA PHE A 74 25.31 -6.12 1.55
C PHE A 74 24.43 -7.35 1.77
N GLN A 75 25.03 -8.56 1.70
CA GLN A 75 24.32 -9.84 1.69
C GLN A 75 23.60 -10.17 3.00
N LYS A 76 24.09 -9.67 4.14
CA LYS A 76 23.48 -9.87 5.46
C LYS A 76 23.19 -8.53 6.11
N HIS A 77 21.91 -8.18 6.25
CA HIS A 77 21.45 -6.98 6.94
C HIS A 77 20.59 -7.36 8.14
N THR A 78 20.57 -6.49 9.13
CA THR A 78 19.86 -6.74 10.37
C THR A 78 18.49 -6.09 10.35
N GLN A 79 17.45 -6.90 10.36
CA GLN A 79 16.09 -6.44 10.53
C GLN A 79 15.71 -6.43 12.01
N TYR A 80 14.93 -5.43 12.43
CA TYR A 80 14.17 -5.52 13.67
C TYR A 80 12.71 -5.73 13.31
N GLN A 81 12.21 -6.90 13.67
CA GLN A 81 10.90 -7.41 13.27
C GLN A 81 9.88 -7.21 14.37
N VAL A 82 8.71 -6.67 14.04
CA VAL A 82 7.59 -6.54 14.97
C VAL A 82 6.33 -7.10 14.33
N ILE A 83 5.59 -7.89 15.08
CA ILE A 83 4.27 -8.42 14.70
C ILE A 83 3.25 -7.97 15.72
N LEU A 84 2.17 -7.37 15.24
CA LEU A 84 1.00 -7.00 16.02
C LEU A 84 -0.21 -7.74 15.48
N LYS A 85 -0.80 -8.60 16.31
CA LYS A 85 -1.96 -9.42 15.96
C LYS A 85 -2.94 -9.49 17.14
N PRO A 86 -4.19 -8.99 16.98
CA PRO A 86 -4.73 -8.29 15.82
C PRO A 86 -4.14 -6.89 15.61
N ASP A 87 -4.57 -6.19 14.53
CA ASP A 87 -4.26 -4.77 14.32
C ASP A 87 -4.70 -3.94 15.56
N PRO A 88 -3.80 -3.16 16.20
CA PRO A 88 -4.15 -2.31 17.33
C PRO A 88 -5.01 -1.10 16.96
N GLY A 89 -5.24 -0.84 15.68
CA GLY A 89 -6.01 0.29 15.16
C GLY A 89 -5.19 1.57 14.89
N ASN A 90 -3.97 1.65 15.41
CA ASN A 90 -3.06 2.79 15.27
C ASN A 90 -1.59 2.39 15.04
N PRO A 91 -1.29 1.36 14.24
CA PRO A 91 0.09 0.85 14.16
C PRO A 91 1.05 1.83 13.48
N GLN A 92 0.57 2.73 12.60
CA GLN A 92 1.40 3.75 11.98
C GLN A 92 1.85 4.81 12.99
N GLU A 93 0.97 5.21 13.89
CA GLU A 93 1.27 6.14 14.99
C GLU A 93 2.29 5.52 15.94
N LEU A 94 2.10 4.27 16.37
CA LEU A 94 3.06 3.51 17.20
C LEU A 94 4.43 3.41 16.53
N TYR A 95 4.46 3.18 15.22
CA TYR A 95 5.69 3.16 14.45
C TYR A 95 6.40 4.53 14.48
N LEU A 96 5.69 5.63 14.24
CA LEU A 96 6.27 6.97 14.28
C LEU A 96 6.76 7.35 15.69
N GLU A 97 6.06 6.90 16.75
CA GLU A 97 6.53 7.04 18.14
C GLU A 97 7.81 6.26 18.38
N SER A 98 7.97 5.08 17.80
CA SER A 98 9.20 4.30 17.88
C SER A 98 10.39 5.02 17.22
N LEU A 99 10.16 5.70 16.09
CA LEU A 99 11.18 6.54 15.45
C LEU A 99 11.61 7.71 16.34
N LYS A 100 10.64 8.37 17.03
CA LYS A 100 10.95 9.41 18.02
C LYS A 100 11.78 8.87 19.16
N ALA A 101 11.52 7.66 19.65
CA ALA A 101 12.32 7.00 20.68
C ALA A 101 13.77 6.73 20.23
N LEU A 102 13.99 6.51 18.94
CA LEU A 102 15.33 6.43 18.34
C LEU A 102 16.03 7.78 18.21
N GLY A 103 15.27 8.89 18.21
CA GLY A 103 15.77 10.25 18.01
C GLY A 103 15.44 10.86 16.65
N ILE A 104 14.60 10.19 15.84
CA ILE A 104 14.09 10.73 14.56
C ILE A 104 12.78 11.46 14.84
N ASP A 105 12.79 12.79 14.76
CA ASP A 105 11.56 13.60 14.85
C ASP A 105 10.91 13.71 13.45
N PRO A 106 9.72 13.16 13.23
CA PRO A 106 9.04 13.21 11.93
C PRO A 106 8.85 14.61 11.35
N ARG A 107 8.78 15.63 12.20
CA ARG A 107 8.62 17.04 11.78
C ARG A 107 9.88 17.62 11.11
N GLN A 108 11.05 17.02 11.36
CA GLN A 108 12.34 17.47 10.83
C GLN A 108 12.71 16.76 9.51
N HIS A 109 11.94 15.77 9.11
CA HIS A 109 12.21 14.87 8.00
C HIS A 109 11.03 14.80 7.02
N ASP A 110 11.26 14.26 5.85
CA ASP A 110 10.21 13.84 4.91
C ASP A 110 9.96 12.34 5.08
N ILE A 111 8.97 11.99 5.90
CA ILE A 111 8.56 10.59 6.11
C ILE A 111 7.36 10.28 5.24
N ARG A 112 7.47 9.25 4.38
CA ARG A 112 6.42 8.81 3.48
C ARG A 112 6.15 7.33 3.63
N PHE A 113 4.87 7.00 3.57
CA PHE A 113 4.38 5.65 3.40
C PHE A 113 4.10 5.45 1.91
N VAL A 114 5.00 4.76 1.22
CA VAL A 114 4.97 4.52 -0.23
C VAL A 114 4.48 3.10 -0.48
N GLU A 115 3.54 2.93 -1.41
CA GLU A 115 2.96 1.62 -1.74
C GLU A 115 4.01 0.51 -1.83
N ASP A 116 3.77 -0.57 -1.11
CA ASP A 116 4.46 -1.86 -1.26
C ASP A 116 3.45 -3.01 -1.30
N ASN A 117 3.58 -3.85 -2.33
CA ASN A 117 2.83 -5.09 -2.49
C ASN A 117 3.76 -6.25 -2.21
N TRP A 118 3.98 -6.53 -0.93
CA TRP A 118 4.96 -7.49 -0.47
C TRP A 118 4.56 -8.94 -0.77
N GLU A 119 5.48 -9.71 -1.32
CA GLU A 119 5.33 -11.14 -1.56
C GLU A 119 6.61 -11.90 -1.21
N GLN A 120 6.45 -13.07 -0.59
CA GLN A 120 7.52 -14.05 -0.40
C GLN A 120 7.12 -15.39 -1.00
N PRO A 121 7.46 -15.62 -2.29
CA PRO A 121 7.01 -16.80 -3.02
C PRO A 121 7.46 -18.13 -2.43
N ALA A 122 8.62 -18.18 -1.76
CA ALA A 122 9.15 -19.41 -1.17
C ALA A 122 8.25 -19.98 -0.07
N ILE A 123 7.59 -19.12 0.70
CA ILE A 123 6.71 -19.50 1.81
C ILE A 123 5.24 -19.22 1.54
N ALA A 124 4.85 -18.93 0.29
CA ALA A 124 3.47 -18.62 -0.10
C ALA A 124 2.82 -17.55 0.80
N ALA A 125 3.55 -16.47 1.09
CA ALA A 125 3.09 -15.35 1.89
C ALA A 125 2.96 -14.10 1.03
N TRP A 126 1.92 -13.29 1.32
CA TRP A 126 1.77 -11.96 0.73
C TRP A 126 0.95 -11.04 1.63
N GLY A 127 1.16 -9.76 1.44
CA GLY A 127 0.44 -8.70 2.12
C GLY A 127 0.51 -7.39 1.36
N LEU A 128 -0.29 -6.42 1.80
CA LEU A 128 -0.30 -5.07 1.28
C LEU A 128 0.12 -4.09 2.37
N GLY A 129 0.82 -3.05 1.96
CA GLY A 129 1.31 -2.06 2.91
C GLY A 129 2.15 -0.99 2.24
N TRP A 130 3.26 -0.68 2.88
CA TRP A 130 4.13 0.41 2.47
C TRP A 130 5.60 0.10 2.74
N GLU A 131 6.47 0.64 1.91
CA GLU A 131 7.81 1.03 2.33
C GLU A 131 7.72 2.37 3.06
N VAL A 132 8.33 2.49 4.22
CA VAL A 132 8.46 3.79 4.90
C VAL A 132 9.79 4.41 4.52
N TRP A 133 9.70 5.57 3.89
CA TRP A 133 10.85 6.32 3.42
C TRP A 133 11.13 7.50 4.34
N LEU A 134 12.39 7.68 4.71
CA LEU A 134 12.93 8.81 5.43
C LEU A 134 13.86 9.59 4.49
N ASP A 135 13.48 10.80 4.11
CA ASP A 135 14.23 11.66 3.19
C ASP A 135 14.65 10.94 1.90
N GLY A 136 13.73 10.13 1.34
CA GLY A 136 13.95 9.33 0.15
C GLY A 136 14.60 7.96 0.37
N GLN A 137 15.08 7.63 1.58
CA GLN A 137 15.64 6.33 1.92
C GLN A 137 14.56 5.43 2.53
N GLU A 138 14.29 4.28 1.91
CA GLU A 138 13.53 3.21 2.54
C GLU A 138 14.25 2.75 3.80
N ILE A 139 13.58 2.85 4.95
CA ILE A 139 14.12 2.44 6.26
C ILE A 139 13.32 1.31 6.90
N THR A 140 12.08 1.07 6.46
CA THR A 140 11.17 0.09 7.08
C THR A 140 10.19 -0.42 6.04
N GLN A 141 9.87 -1.72 6.09
CA GLN A 141 8.68 -2.30 5.47
C GLN A 141 7.55 -2.41 6.48
N PHE A 142 6.34 -2.07 6.06
CA PHE A 142 5.14 -2.05 6.88
C PHE A 142 4.03 -2.80 6.15
N THR A 143 3.67 -4.02 6.61
CA THR A 143 2.83 -4.94 5.84
C THR A 143 1.67 -5.46 6.65
N TYR A 144 0.47 -5.46 6.07
CA TYR A 144 -0.68 -6.22 6.56
C TYR A 144 -0.75 -7.56 5.85
N PHE A 145 -0.39 -8.64 6.54
CA PHE A 145 -0.43 -9.97 5.94
C PHE A 145 -1.86 -10.40 5.66
N GLN A 146 -2.09 -10.80 4.42
CA GLN A 146 -3.36 -11.39 3.99
C GLN A 146 -3.30 -12.92 3.94
N GLN A 147 -2.09 -13.45 3.69
CA GLN A 147 -1.84 -14.88 3.57
C GLN A 147 -0.46 -15.24 4.11
N MET A 148 -0.35 -16.40 4.74
CA MET A 148 0.90 -16.99 5.21
C MET A 148 0.88 -18.50 4.97
N GLY A 149 1.93 -19.06 4.35
CA GLY A 149 1.96 -20.48 4.02
C GLY A 149 0.80 -20.94 3.11
N GLY A 150 0.25 -20.06 2.29
CA GLY A 150 -0.94 -20.38 1.47
C GLY A 150 -2.26 -20.31 2.22
N VAL A 151 -2.25 -20.09 3.54
CA VAL A 151 -3.43 -19.97 4.41
C VAL A 151 -3.85 -18.51 4.51
N THR A 152 -5.13 -18.21 4.30
CA THR A 152 -5.70 -16.88 4.48
C THR A 152 -5.78 -16.54 5.97
N LEU A 153 -5.23 -15.38 6.36
CA LEU A 153 -5.19 -14.99 7.77
C LEU A 153 -6.51 -14.35 8.24
N ASN A 154 -6.94 -14.76 9.44
CA ASN A 154 -8.04 -14.16 10.18
C ASN A 154 -7.85 -14.41 11.70
N PRO A 155 -7.60 -13.35 12.53
CA PRO A 155 -7.41 -11.96 12.12
C PRO A 155 -6.13 -11.76 11.29
N VAL A 156 -6.07 -10.67 10.53
CA VAL A 156 -4.85 -10.24 9.86
C VAL A 156 -3.85 -9.73 10.90
N SER A 157 -2.57 -9.77 10.56
CA SER A 157 -1.50 -9.23 11.39
C SER A 157 -0.76 -8.11 10.67
N VAL A 158 -0.25 -7.17 11.47
CA VAL A 158 0.63 -6.09 11.02
C VAL A 158 2.07 -6.52 11.26
N GLU A 159 2.89 -6.41 10.23
CA GLU A 159 4.34 -6.55 10.31
C GLU A 159 5.00 -5.19 10.15
N ILE A 160 5.98 -4.89 11.01
CA ILE A 160 6.85 -3.71 10.92
C ILE A 160 8.28 -4.21 10.92
N THR A 161 8.98 -4.03 9.81
CA THR A 161 10.33 -4.54 9.59
C THR A 161 11.30 -3.39 9.40
N TYR A 162 12.02 -3.03 10.46
CA TYR A 162 13.02 -1.96 10.43
C TYR A 162 14.33 -2.45 9.79
N GLY A 163 14.92 -1.65 8.91
CA GLY A 163 16.28 -1.84 8.40
C GLY A 163 17.28 -1.06 9.26
N LEU A 164 17.89 -1.73 10.24
CA LEU A 164 18.66 -1.04 11.30
C LEU A 164 19.85 -0.26 10.75
N GLU A 165 20.56 -0.80 9.76
CA GLU A 165 21.72 -0.15 9.15
C GLU A 165 21.33 1.15 8.44
N ARG A 166 20.21 1.17 7.71
CA ARG A 166 19.72 2.36 7.03
C ARG A 166 19.23 3.42 8.01
N ILE A 167 18.62 3.00 9.12
CA ILE A 167 18.23 3.89 10.22
C ILE A 167 19.46 4.51 10.87
N LEU A 168 20.51 3.74 11.13
CA LEU A 168 21.76 4.25 11.72
C LEU A 168 22.45 5.25 10.80
N ILE A 169 22.52 4.96 9.50
CA ILE A 169 23.05 5.89 8.49
C ILE A 169 22.28 7.20 8.52
N ALA A 170 20.94 7.16 8.54
CA ALA A 170 20.09 8.34 8.57
C ALA A 170 20.26 9.15 9.87
N LEU A 171 20.24 8.48 11.03
CA LEU A 171 20.42 9.13 12.34
C LEU A 171 21.75 9.87 12.47
N ASN A 172 22.82 9.30 11.93
CA ASN A 172 24.18 9.82 12.08
C ASN A 172 24.61 10.68 10.89
N ASN A 173 23.75 10.85 9.87
CA ASN A 173 24.10 11.50 8.61
C ASN A 173 25.40 10.91 8.01
N ALA A 174 25.48 9.56 8.00
CA ALA A 174 26.69 8.83 7.65
C ALA A 174 26.75 8.55 6.15
N LYS A 175 27.95 8.54 5.57
CA LYS A 175 28.18 8.21 4.15
C LYS A 175 28.14 6.70 3.88
N ALA A 176 28.55 5.90 4.85
CA ALA A 176 28.59 4.44 4.75
C ALA A 176 28.41 3.82 6.14
N ILE A 177 27.81 2.64 6.18
CA ILE A 177 27.64 1.88 7.43
C ILE A 177 28.96 1.42 8.02
N TRP A 178 29.97 1.20 7.18
CA TRP A 178 31.23 0.59 7.56
C TRP A 178 32.01 1.36 8.63
N ASP A 179 31.86 2.69 8.65
CA ASP A 179 32.56 3.59 9.55
C ASP A 179 31.76 3.91 10.81
N GLU A 180 30.50 3.45 10.88
CA GLU A 180 29.64 3.72 12.03
C GLU A 180 29.94 2.77 13.19
N GLU A 181 29.75 3.27 14.41
CA GLU A 181 30.01 2.50 15.62
C GLU A 181 28.95 1.40 15.80
N TRP A 182 29.44 0.17 15.94
CA TRP A 182 28.58 -0.93 16.42
C TRP A 182 28.29 -0.76 17.91
N GLY A 183 29.32 -0.52 18.71
CA GLY A 183 29.25 -0.30 20.14
C GLY A 183 30.64 -0.43 20.76
N ALA A 184 30.84 0.17 21.94
CA ALA A 184 32.11 0.11 22.69
C ALA A 184 33.37 0.51 21.88
N GLY A 185 33.21 1.44 20.92
CA GLY A 185 34.30 1.95 20.08
C GLY A 185 34.69 1.02 18.91
N VAL A 186 33.95 -0.06 18.65
CA VAL A 186 34.17 -0.98 17.52
C VAL A 186 33.26 -0.57 16.37
N THR A 187 33.78 -0.48 15.14
CA THR A 187 33.00 -0.12 13.97
C THR A 187 32.20 -1.30 13.40
N TYR A 188 31.12 -0.99 12.69
CA TYR A 188 30.34 -1.99 11.95
C TYR A 188 31.22 -2.73 10.93
N GLY A 189 32.12 -2.00 10.27
CA GLY A 189 33.04 -2.56 9.28
C GLY A 189 34.01 -3.58 9.85
N GLU A 190 34.53 -3.38 11.08
CA GLU A 190 35.43 -4.34 11.74
C GLU A 190 34.74 -5.67 12.02
N ILE A 191 33.43 -5.65 12.26
CA ILE A 191 32.66 -6.87 12.56
C ILE A 191 32.18 -7.57 11.28
N ILE A 192 31.65 -6.82 10.30
CA ILE A 192 30.83 -7.39 9.22
C ILE A 192 31.52 -7.35 7.84
N ARG A 193 32.42 -6.36 7.57
CA ARG A 193 32.92 -6.14 6.20
C ARG A 193 33.73 -7.32 5.64
N ARG A 194 34.46 -8.02 6.47
CA ARG A 194 35.22 -9.23 6.04
C ARG A 194 34.27 -10.38 5.71
N GLU A 195 33.28 -10.59 6.51
CA GLU A 195 32.22 -11.59 6.28
C GLU A 195 31.48 -11.31 4.96
N GLU A 196 31.11 -10.03 4.71
CA GLU A 196 30.47 -9.61 3.47
C GLU A 196 31.33 -9.96 2.24
N PHE A 197 32.62 -9.66 2.27
CA PHE A 197 33.53 -9.99 1.18
C PHE A 197 33.58 -11.51 0.91
N GLU A 198 33.74 -12.32 1.95
CA GLU A 198 33.89 -13.77 1.81
C GLU A 198 32.60 -14.44 1.32
N HIS A 199 31.46 -14.01 1.83
CA HIS A 199 30.16 -14.50 1.38
C HIS A 199 29.84 -14.07 -0.05
N SER A 200 30.11 -12.81 -0.44
CA SER A 200 29.94 -12.36 -1.82
C SER A 200 30.76 -13.20 -2.79
N LYS A 201 32.05 -13.43 -2.43
CA LYS A 201 32.94 -14.28 -3.22
C LYS A 201 32.42 -15.72 -3.32
N TYR A 202 31.93 -16.27 -2.20
CA TYR A 202 31.35 -17.61 -2.21
C TYR A 202 30.14 -17.69 -3.12
N TYR A 203 29.19 -16.76 -2.98
CA TYR A 203 27.93 -16.77 -3.73
C TYR A 203 28.16 -16.58 -5.23
N TYR A 204 29.04 -15.67 -5.64
CA TYR A 204 29.19 -15.33 -7.06
C TYR A 204 30.29 -16.13 -7.77
N GLU A 205 31.29 -16.65 -7.07
CA GLU A 205 32.45 -17.23 -7.71
C GLU A 205 32.68 -18.71 -7.35
N VAL A 206 32.53 -19.09 -6.07
CA VAL A 206 33.05 -20.36 -5.53
C VAL A 206 32.01 -21.45 -5.37
N ALA A 207 30.72 -21.07 -5.08
CA ALA A 207 29.67 -22.05 -4.84
C ALA A 207 29.49 -22.98 -6.03
N ASP A 208 29.64 -24.29 -5.76
CA ASP A 208 29.52 -25.35 -6.75
C ASP A 208 28.02 -25.62 -7.02
N VAL A 209 27.60 -25.41 -8.26
CA VAL A 209 26.20 -25.49 -8.69
C VAL A 209 25.60 -26.88 -8.50
N GLU A 210 26.37 -27.93 -8.82
CA GLU A 210 25.89 -29.31 -8.74
C GLU A 210 25.69 -29.74 -7.28
N ARG A 211 26.65 -29.42 -6.41
CA ARG A 211 26.50 -29.67 -4.97
C ARG A 211 25.34 -28.88 -4.36
N ALA A 212 25.17 -27.61 -4.76
CA ALA A 212 24.05 -26.80 -4.28
C ALA A 212 22.70 -27.39 -4.72
N ARG A 213 22.59 -27.91 -5.95
CA ARG A 213 21.36 -28.61 -6.41
C ARG A 213 21.12 -29.88 -5.56
N GLN A 214 22.14 -30.70 -5.31
CA GLN A 214 22.02 -31.89 -4.45
C GLN A 214 21.60 -31.50 -3.03
N MET A 215 22.16 -30.43 -2.45
CA MET A 215 21.77 -29.94 -1.14
C MET A 215 20.29 -29.53 -1.11
N TYR A 216 19.82 -28.82 -2.13
CA TYR A 216 18.41 -28.44 -2.24
C TYR A 216 17.48 -29.67 -2.25
N ASP A 217 17.82 -30.67 -3.05
CA ASP A 217 17.03 -31.89 -3.16
C ASP A 217 17.00 -32.68 -1.84
N LEU A 218 18.14 -32.77 -1.15
CA LEU A 218 18.24 -33.42 0.16
C LEU A 218 17.44 -32.67 1.23
N TYR A 219 17.55 -31.35 1.30
CA TYR A 219 16.77 -30.55 2.26
C TYR A 219 15.27 -30.66 1.99
N SER A 220 14.86 -30.65 0.72
CA SER A 220 13.45 -30.84 0.36
C SER A 220 12.92 -32.22 0.75
N ALA A 221 13.74 -33.28 0.63
CA ALA A 221 13.39 -34.63 1.03
C ALA A 221 13.30 -34.77 2.58
N GLU A 222 14.20 -34.14 3.32
CA GLU A 222 14.14 -34.12 4.78
C GLU A 222 12.93 -33.36 5.30
N ALA A 223 12.53 -32.24 4.64
CA ALA A 223 11.29 -31.56 4.96
C ALA A 223 10.08 -32.50 4.82
N ASP A 224 10.02 -33.29 3.74
CA ASP A 224 8.97 -34.31 3.56
C ASP A 224 8.98 -35.38 4.67
N ALA A 225 10.15 -35.87 5.02
CA ALA A 225 10.30 -36.89 6.06
C ALA A 225 9.84 -36.38 7.43
N CYS A 226 10.19 -35.13 7.77
CA CYS A 226 9.71 -34.45 8.99
C CYS A 226 8.17 -34.32 8.98
N LEU A 227 7.59 -33.83 7.86
CA LEU A 227 6.14 -33.68 7.72
C LEU A 227 5.40 -35.01 7.83
N ALA A 228 5.97 -36.10 7.31
CA ALA A 228 5.40 -37.43 7.42
C ALA A 228 5.30 -37.93 8.87
N GLN A 229 6.10 -37.35 9.78
CA GLN A 229 6.09 -37.65 11.22
C GLN A 229 5.41 -36.56 12.05
N GLY A 230 4.79 -35.55 11.43
CA GLY A 230 4.16 -34.44 12.14
C GLY A 230 5.14 -33.44 12.80
N LEU A 231 6.42 -33.47 12.40
CA LEU A 231 7.47 -32.61 12.94
C LEU A 231 7.52 -31.27 12.17
N LEU A 232 6.67 -30.33 12.54
CA LEU A 232 6.42 -29.10 11.77
C LEU A 232 7.60 -28.10 11.83
N VAL A 233 8.19 -27.88 13.01
CA VAL A 233 9.31 -26.93 13.16
C VAL A 233 10.56 -27.43 12.44
N PRO A 234 11.03 -28.69 12.61
CA PRO A 234 12.12 -29.22 11.79
C PRO A 234 11.83 -29.19 10.29
N ALA A 235 10.59 -29.46 9.86
CA ALA A 235 10.20 -29.34 8.46
C ALA A 235 10.38 -27.91 7.95
N HIS A 236 9.96 -26.91 8.74
CA HIS A 236 10.17 -25.50 8.39
C HIS A 236 11.66 -25.14 8.28
N ASP A 237 12.54 -25.64 9.17
CA ASP A 237 13.98 -25.43 9.06
C ASP A 237 14.53 -25.91 7.71
N TYR A 238 14.06 -27.05 7.23
CA TYR A 238 14.48 -27.57 5.93
C TYR A 238 13.89 -26.78 4.76
N VAL A 239 12.71 -26.19 4.90
CA VAL A 239 12.17 -25.22 3.92
C VAL A 239 13.07 -23.99 3.85
N LEU A 240 13.52 -23.45 5.00
CA LEU A 240 14.42 -22.30 5.05
C LEU A 240 15.77 -22.61 4.41
N LYS A 241 16.37 -23.78 4.71
CA LYS A 241 17.62 -24.25 4.10
C LYS A 241 17.47 -24.43 2.58
N SER A 242 16.33 -24.95 2.12
CA SER A 242 16.01 -25.05 0.68
C SER A 242 15.95 -23.67 0.05
N SER A 243 15.29 -22.70 0.71
CA SER A 243 15.17 -21.32 0.22
C SER A 243 16.53 -20.62 0.14
N HIS A 244 17.38 -20.75 1.15
CA HIS A 244 18.73 -20.18 1.12
C HIS A 244 19.59 -20.81 0.00
N THR A 245 19.53 -22.14 -0.16
CA THR A 245 20.26 -22.86 -1.22
C THR A 245 19.77 -22.45 -2.61
N PHE A 246 18.44 -22.26 -2.78
CA PHE A 246 17.89 -21.69 -4.00
C PHE A 246 18.46 -20.31 -4.30
N ASN A 247 18.56 -19.41 -3.31
CA ASN A 247 19.12 -18.07 -3.49
C ASN A 247 20.61 -18.12 -3.90
N ILE A 248 21.37 -19.08 -3.41
CA ILE A 248 22.77 -19.32 -3.85
C ILE A 248 22.79 -19.72 -5.33
N LEU A 249 21.96 -20.67 -5.74
CA LEU A 249 21.87 -21.11 -7.13
C LEU A 249 21.44 -19.97 -8.06
N ASP A 250 20.55 -19.13 -7.59
CA ASP A 250 20.07 -17.97 -8.32
C ASP A 250 21.16 -16.91 -8.49
N ALA A 251 21.87 -16.56 -7.42
CA ALA A 251 23.03 -15.67 -7.46
C ALA A 251 24.15 -16.19 -8.39
N ARG A 252 24.31 -17.52 -8.52
CA ARG A 252 25.23 -18.15 -9.49
C ARG A 252 24.74 -18.09 -10.92
N GLY A 253 23.52 -17.58 -11.20
CA GLY A 253 22.90 -17.61 -12.51
C GLY A 253 22.57 -19.03 -13.01
N ALA A 254 22.50 -20.01 -12.11
CA ALA A 254 22.37 -21.43 -12.44
C ALA A 254 20.91 -21.88 -12.66
N ILE A 255 19.93 -20.99 -12.50
CA ILE A 255 18.51 -21.31 -12.55
C ILE A 255 17.85 -20.59 -13.73
N SER A 256 17.24 -21.36 -14.64
CA SER A 256 16.41 -20.81 -15.70
C SER A 256 15.06 -20.31 -15.16
N VAL A 257 14.36 -19.45 -15.93
CA VAL A 257 13.02 -18.94 -15.59
C VAL A 257 12.04 -20.10 -15.36
N ALA A 258 12.10 -21.15 -16.18
CA ALA A 258 11.23 -22.32 -16.02
C ALA A 258 11.55 -23.12 -14.75
N GLU A 259 12.84 -23.33 -14.45
CA GLU A 259 13.28 -24.02 -13.23
C GLU A 259 12.91 -23.21 -11.98
N ARG A 260 13.07 -21.89 -11.99
CA ARG A 260 12.67 -21.00 -10.90
C ARG A 260 11.24 -21.27 -10.44
N GLN A 261 10.31 -21.43 -11.37
CA GLN A 261 8.93 -21.77 -11.05
C GLN A 261 8.76 -23.15 -10.39
N ALA A 262 9.57 -24.12 -10.79
CA ALA A 262 9.56 -25.47 -10.17
C ALA A 262 10.10 -25.44 -8.73
N PHE A 263 11.21 -24.72 -8.48
CA PHE A 263 11.77 -24.51 -7.15
C PHE A 263 10.77 -23.82 -6.21
N PHE A 264 10.16 -22.71 -6.64
CA PHE A 264 9.15 -22.03 -5.85
C PHE A 264 7.91 -22.88 -5.60
N ARG A 265 7.46 -23.64 -6.59
CA ARG A 265 6.32 -24.56 -6.40
C ARG A 265 6.59 -25.57 -5.30
N ARG A 266 7.80 -26.15 -5.29
CA ARG A 266 8.20 -27.13 -4.29
C ARG A 266 8.28 -26.53 -2.90
N MET A 267 8.94 -25.39 -2.75
CA MET A 267 9.04 -24.69 -1.46
C MET A 267 7.68 -24.27 -0.93
N ARG A 268 6.81 -23.72 -1.79
CA ARG A 268 5.43 -23.35 -1.43
C ARG A 268 4.59 -24.54 -0.98
N GLU A 269 4.73 -25.68 -1.63
CA GLU A 269 4.03 -26.89 -1.22
C GLU A 269 4.43 -27.33 0.18
N LEU A 270 5.74 -27.36 0.46
CA LEU A 270 6.27 -27.71 1.78
C LEU A 270 5.83 -26.69 2.85
N ALA A 271 5.99 -25.41 2.58
CA ALA A 271 5.57 -24.33 3.49
C ALA A 271 4.08 -24.39 3.80
N ARG A 272 3.23 -24.68 2.80
CA ARG A 272 1.78 -24.84 2.99
C ARG A 272 1.46 -26.01 3.93
N ARG A 273 2.09 -27.16 3.73
CA ARG A 273 1.89 -28.34 4.61
C ARG A 273 2.34 -28.06 6.04
N VAL A 274 3.41 -27.28 6.23
CA VAL A 274 3.83 -26.82 7.56
C VAL A 274 2.77 -25.92 8.18
N ALA A 275 2.24 -24.95 7.42
CA ALA A 275 1.24 -24.00 7.90
C ALA A 275 -0.08 -24.68 8.25
N GLU A 276 -0.61 -25.53 7.36
CA GLU A 276 -1.84 -26.30 7.57
C GLU A 276 -1.70 -27.23 8.81
N GLY A 277 -0.55 -27.93 8.92
CA GLY A 277 -0.29 -28.77 10.08
C GLY A 277 -0.19 -27.98 11.39
N TYR A 278 0.37 -26.78 11.36
CA TYR A 278 0.43 -25.93 12.54
C TYR A 278 -0.95 -25.41 12.95
N GLU A 279 -1.80 -25.00 12.02
CA GLU A 279 -3.18 -24.61 12.33
C GLU A 279 -3.96 -25.76 12.99
N GLU A 280 -3.84 -26.99 12.45
CA GLU A 280 -4.51 -28.16 13.04
C GLU A 280 -3.98 -28.44 14.46
N LEU A 281 -2.66 -28.39 14.67
CA LEU A 281 -2.07 -28.53 15.99
C LEU A 281 -2.60 -27.47 16.97
N ARG A 282 -2.71 -26.19 16.56
CA ARG A 282 -3.25 -25.13 17.43
C ARG A 282 -4.71 -25.35 17.77
N LYS A 283 -5.47 -25.85 16.80
CA LYS A 283 -6.88 -26.22 16.98
C LYS A 283 -7.05 -27.40 17.93
N GLU A 284 -6.25 -28.45 17.81
CA GLU A 284 -6.22 -29.58 18.75
C GLU A 284 -5.90 -29.14 20.17
N LEU A 285 -5.03 -28.16 20.35
CA LEU A 285 -4.70 -27.55 21.63
C LEU A 285 -5.78 -26.55 22.12
N GLU A 286 -6.88 -26.38 21.37
CA GLU A 286 -7.98 -25.46 21.67
C GLU A 286 -7.52 -24.00 21.86
N TYR A 287 -6.51 -23.57 21.12
CA TYR A 287 -5.98 -22.19 21.12
C TYR A 287 -5.66 -21.65 22.52
N PRO A 288 -4.60 -22.13 23.18
CA PRO A 288 -4.33 -21.79 24.60
C PRO A 288 -4.24 -20.30 24.89
N LEU A 289 -3.70 -19.49 23.96
CA LEU A 289 -3.54 -18.05 24.18
C LEU A 289 -4.88 -17.27 24.18
N LEU A 290 -5.95 -17.82 23.62
CA LEU A 290 -7.30 -17.23 23.73
C LEU A 290 -7.87 -17.41 25.15
N LYS A 291 -7.50 -18.51 25.84
CA LYS A 291 -8.00 -18.81 27.20
C LYS A 291 -7.36 -17.94 28.28
N GLU A 292 -6.09 -17.56 28.10
CA GLU A 292 -5.34 -16.79 29.08
C GLU A 292 -5.67 -15.30 29.10
N GLN A 293 -6.13 -14.72 28.01
CA GLN A 293 -6.34 -13.27 27.90
C GLN A 293 -7.69 -12.77 28.39
N GLY A 294 -8.62 -13.64 28.85
CA GLY A 294 -9.91 -13.22 29.41
C GLY A 294 -10.54 -12.08 28.58
N LEU A 295 -10.53 -12.17 27.27
CA LEU A 295 -11.01 -11.12 26.38
C LEU A 295 -12.49 -10.87 26.65
N VAL A 296 -12.74 -9.90 27.54
CA VAL A 296 -14.01 -9.20 27.61
C VAL A 296 -14.17 -8.51 26.25
N ILE A 297 -14.90 -9.14 25.36
CA ILE A 297 -15.46 -8.45 24.21
C ILE A 297 -16.34 -7.35 24.82
N SER A 298 -15.78 -6.16 24.97
CA SER A 298 -16.56 -4.99 25.34
C SER A 298 -17.42 -4.66 24.12
N ASN A 299 -18.64 -5.19 24.10
CA ASN A 299 -19.72 -4.64 23.31
C ASN A 299 -20.02 -3.22 23.82
N SER A 300 -19.16 -2.27 23.49
CA SER A 300 -19.41 -0.84 23.66
C SER A 300 -20.18 -0.33 22.45
N GLY A 301 -21.44 -0.66 22.40
CA GLY A 301 -22.36 -0.22 21.37
C GLY A 301 -23.74 0.07 21.93
N THR A 302 -23.85 0.92 22.94
CA THR A 302 -25.13 1.56 23.24
C THR A 302 -25.35 2.68 22.23
N ARG A 303 -26.05 2.34 21.13
CA ARG A 303 -26.68 3.33 20.25
C ARG A 303 -27.62 4.21 21.05
N ALA A 304 -27.21 5.41 21.36
CA ALA A 304 -28.15 6.49 21.61
C ALA A 304 -28.77 6.85 20.26
N GLN A 305 -29.99 6.40 19.99
CA GLN A 305 -30.83 6.94 18.94
C GLN A 305 -31.21 8.37 19.35
N SER A 306 -30.36 9.35 19.09
CA SER A 306 -30.77 10.76 19.09
C SER A 306 -31.63 10.97 17.86
N GLN A 307 -32.87 11.46 18.06
CA GLN A 307 -33.70 11.95 16.95
C GLN A 307 -32.92 13.07 16.24
N LEU A 308 -32.62 12.86 14.96
CA LEU A 308 -31.91 13.83 14.13
C LEU A 308 -32.77 15.10 14.02
N PRO A 309 -32.21 16.30 14.25
CA PRO A 309 -32.95 17.54 14.05
C PRO A 309 -33.30 17.70 12.56
N ILE A 310 -34.55 18.01 12.27
CA ILE A 310 -35.00 18.20 10.89
C ILE A 310 -34.71 19.65 10.48
N THR A 311 -33.76 19.86 9.57
CA THR A 311 -33.57 21.17 8.92
C THR A 311 -34.48 21.23 7.69
N ASN A 312 -35.20 22.34 7.54
CA ASN A 312 -36.12 22.55 6.42
C ASN A 312 -35.48 23.35 5.25
N LEU A 313 -34.21 23.67 5.33
CA LEU A 313 -33.48 24.43 4.31
C LEU A 313 -32.44 23.55 3.62
N PRO A 314 -32.21 23.73 2.30
CA PRO A 314 -31.08 23.10 1.61
C PRO A 314 -29.78 23.47 2.29
N GLY A 315 -28.87 22.51 2.43
CA GLY A 315 -27.57 22.69 3.07
C GLY A 315 -26.43 22.08 2.25
N THR A 316 -25.21 22.51 2.51
CA THR A 316 -24.02 21.84 1.96
C THR A 316 -23.87 20.48 2.64
N PHE A 317 -23.68 19.43 1.83
CA PHE A 317 -23.30 18.10 2.32
C PHE A 317 -21.82 17.86 2.12
N LEU A 318 -21.20 17.23 3.09
CA LEU A 318 -19.81 16.81 3.08
C LEU A 318 -19.71 15.33 3.48
N LEU A 319 -18.94 14.57 2.72
CA LEU A 319 -18.40 13.27 3.12
C LEU A 319 -16.89 13.31 2.94
N GLU A 320 -16.13 13.02 3.98
CA GLU A 320 -14.71 12.67 3.91
C GLU A 320 -14.55 11.22 4.36
N ILE A 321 -13.89 10.43 3.54
CA ILE A 321 -13.44 9.07 3.86
C ILE A 321 -11.95 9.18 4.13
N GLY A 322 -11.58 9.09 5.40
CA GLY A 322 -10.20 9.14 5.85
C GLY A 322 -9.56 7.76 5.84
N VAL A 323 -8.41 7.67 5.19
CA VAL A 323 -7.70 6.39 4.96
C VAL A 323 -6.23 6.52 5.32
N GLU A 324 -5.54 5.41 5.48
CA GLU A 324 -4.10 5.37 5.40
C GLU A 324 -3.63 5.60 3.96
N GLU A 325 -2.37 5.96 3.74
CA GLU A 325 -1.85 6.41 2.46
C GLU A 325 -2.18 5.45 1.31
N LEU A 326 -3.04 5.91 0.40
CA LEU A 326 -3.42 5.17 -0.81
C LEU A 326 -2.28 5.13 -1.82
N PRO A 327 -2.13 4.04 -2.59
CA PRO A 327 -1.33 4.02 -3.79
C PRO A 327 -1.71 5.15 -4.75
N ALA A 328 -0.73 5.74 -5.44
CA ALA A 328 -0.98 6.88 -6.33
C ALA A 328 -2.05 6.60 -7.40
N ASN A 329 -2.09 5.37 -7.95
CA ASN A 329 -3.10 4.96 -8.92
C ASN A 329 -4.49 4.76 -8.29
N ASP A 330 -4.53 4.35 -7.02
CA ASP A 330 -5.79 4.14 -6.30
C ASP A 330 -6.46 5.46 -5.93
N VAL A 331 -5.68 6.53 -5.73
CA VAL A 331 -6.22 7.90 -5.58
C VAL A 331 -7.02 8.30 -6.82
N ASP A 332 -6.48 8.06 -8.02
CA ASP A 332 -7.18 8.34 -9.28
C ASP A 332 -8.38 7.41 -9.50
N THR A 333 -8.24 6.14 -9.19
CA THR A 333 -9.32 5.15 -9.25
C THR A 333 -10.50 5.57 -8.37
N ALA A 334 -10.24 5.99 -7.14
CA ALA A 334 -11.26 6.48 -6.21
C ALA A 334 -11.94 7.76 -6.70
N TYR A 335 -11.17 8.71 -7.26
CA TYR A 335 -11.70 9.91 -7.88
C TYR A 335 -12.71 9.58 -8.98
N GLN A 336 -12.36 8.71 -9.92
CA GLN A 336 -13.22 8.29 -11.03
C GLN A 336 -14.47 7.55 -10.53
N ALA A 337 -14.31 6.66 -9.56
CA ALA A 337 -15.41 5.93 -8.97
C ALA A 337 -16.43 6.87 -8.30
N LEU A 338 -15.97 7.81 -7.48
CA LEU A 338 -16.83 8.79 -6.80
C LEU A 338 -17.49 9.76 -7.80
N SER A 339 -16.74 10.25 -8.80
CA SER A 339 -17.25 11.16 -9.83
C SER A 339 -18.40 10.54 -10.64
N THR A 340 -18.41 9.23 -10.80
CA THR A 340 -19.47 8.49 -11.50
C THR A 340 -20.61 8.09 -10.54
N ARG A 341 -20.26 7.57 -9.36
CA ARG A 341 -21.23 6.94 -8.46
C ARG A 341 -22.06 7.97 -7.67
N VAL A 342 -21.46 9.10 -7.26
CA VAL A 342 -22.18 10.10 -6.44
C VAL A 342 -23.36 10.71 -7.19
N PRO A 343 -23.24 11.24 -8.43
CA PRO A 343 -24.39 11.73 -9.18
C PRO A 343 -25.45 10.65 -9.42
N THR A 344 -25.02 9.41 -9.69
CA THR A 344 -25.94 8.28 -9.86
C THR A 344 -26.73 8.02 -8.57
N LEU A 345 -26.05 8.01 -7.42
CA LEU A 345 -26.68 7.79 -6.11
C LEU A 345 -27.70 8.89 -5.79
N LEU A 346 -27.36 10.17 -6.01
CA LEU A 346 -28.28 11.28 -5.77
C LEU A 346 -29.54 11.17 -6.61
N ASN A 347 -29.41 10.76 -7.87
CA ASN A 347 -30.57 10.48 -8.74
C ASN A 347 -31.39 9.27 -8.24
N GLU A 348 -30.77 8.17 -7.84
CA GLU A 348 -31.43 6.99 -7.26
C GLU A 348 -32.21 7.35 -5.99
N LEU A 349 -31.66 8.24 -5.18
CA LEU A 349 -32.26 8.73 -3.95
C LEU A 349 -33.29 9.85 -4.19
N ASN A 350 -33.45 10.36 -5.42
CA ASN A 350 -34.28 11.51 -5.78
C ASN A 350 -33.99 12.73 -4.90
N LEU A 351 -32.72 13.05 -4.66
CA LEU A 351 -32.32 14.24 -3.91
C LEU A 351 -31.91 15.35 -4.88
N MET A 352 -32.59 16.51 -4.78
CA MET A 352 -32.18 17.69 -5.54
C MET A 352 -30.91 18.27 -4.92
N HIS A 353 -29.96 18.69 -5.78
CA HIS A 353 -28.66 19.17 -5.36
C HIS A 353 -28.07 20.21 -6.31
N GLY A 354 -27.16 21.01 -5.85
CA GLY A 354 -26.30 21.88 -6.64
C GLY A 354 -25.07 21.16 -7.18
N ASP A 355 -23.95 21.85 -7.21
CA ASP A 355 -22.68 21.31 -7.73
C ASP A 355 -22.14 20.19 -6.85
N VAL A 356 -21.62 19.14 -7.51
CA VAL A 356 -20.92 18.02 -6.87
C VAL A 356 -19.43 18.18 -7.15
N ARG A 357 -18.64 18.31 -6.08
CA ARG A 357 -17.19 18.41 -6.15
C ARG A 357 -16.55 17.22 -5.46
N ILE A 358 -15.57 16.61 -6.13
CA ILE A 358 -14.81 15.48 -5.63
C ILE A 358 -13.34 15.90 -5.49
N PHE A 359 -12.75 15.63 -4.33
CA PHE A 359 -11.33 15.86 -4.09
C PHE A 359 -10.68 14.58 -3.56
N THR A 360 -9.43 14.37 -3.93
CA THR A 360 -8.67 13.20 -3.47
C THR A 360 -7.24 13.58 -3.12
N THR A 361 -6.78 13.02 -2.03
CA THR A 361 -5.38 13.05 -1.58
C THR A 361 -4.95 11.62 -1.22
N PRO A 362 -3.67 11.34 -0.93
CA PRO A 362 -3.29 9.99 -0.49
C PRO A 362 -4.05 9.53 0.77
N ARG A 363 -4.52 10.44 1.63
CA ARG A 363 -5.14 10.06 2.91
C ARG A 363 -6.63 10.37 3.01
N ARG A 364 -7.26 10.97 2.02
CA ARG A 364 -8.68 11.33 2.07
C ARG A 364 -9.36 11.36 0.72
N LEU A 365 -10.60 10.88 0.70
CA LEU A 365 -11.50 10.95 -0.44
C LEU A 365 -12.69 11.82 -0.02
N VAL A 366 -12.92 12.92 -0.71
CA VAL A 366 -13.88 13.94 -0.29
C VAL A 366 -14.97 14.16 -1.33
N VAL A 367 -16.21 14.20 -0.88
CA VAL A 367 -17.40 14.56 -1.65
C VAL A 367 -18.01 15.80 -1.01
N SER A 368 -18.13 16.89 -1.75
CA SER A 368 -18.83 18.10 -1.34
C SER A 368 -19.98 18.37 -2.29
N ILE A 369 -21.18 18.57 -1.76
CA ILE A 369 -22.41 18.81 -2.55
C ILE A 369 -23.06 20.07 -2.06
N ASP A 370 -23.19 21.04 -2.94
CA ASP A 370 -23.85 22.31 -2.62
C ASP A 370 -25.37 22.15 -2.66
N SER A 371 -26.07 22.87 -1.78
CA SER A 371 -27.54 23.01 -1.81
C SER A 371 -28.29 21.68 -1.89
N LEU A 372 -27.90 20.66 -1.13
CA LEU A 372 -28.61 19.39 -1.07
C LEU A 372 -29.98 19.59 -0.41
N SER A 373 -31.03 19.05 -1.01
CA SER A 373 -32.42 19.18 -0.50
C SER A 373 -32.56 18.52 0.88
N PRO A 374 -33.32 19.12 1.82
CA PRO A 374 -33.48 18.58 3.18
C PRO A 374 -34.32 17.29 3.24
N ASN A 375 -35.14 17.05 2.22
CA ASN A 375 -36.00 15.89 2.09
C ASN A 375 -36.04 15.40 0.65
N GLN A 376 -36.37 14.14 0.45
CA GLN A 376 -36.81 13.63 -0.84
C GLN A 376 -38.12 14.33 -1.24
N PRO A 377 -38.39 14.57 -2.53
CA PRO A 377 -39.69 15.06 -2.99
C PRO A 377 -40.77 14.01 -2.68
N ASP A 378 -41.97 14.52 -2.37
CA ASP A 378 -43.14 13.66 -2.30
C ASP A 378 -43.38 12.99 -3.66
N ARG A 379 -43.67 11.71 -3.64
CA ARG A 379 -43.85 10.92 -4.85
C ARG A 379 -45.29 10.40 -4.93
N GLU A 380 -45.86 10.49 -6.10
CA GLU A 380 -47.12 9.85 -6.44
C GLU A 380 -46.87 8.66 -7.36
N ASP A 381 -46.99 7.47 -6.84
CA ASP A 381 -46.87 6.25 -7.63
C ASP A 381 -48.23 5.80 -8.15
N LEU A 382 -48.34 5.72 -9.46
CA LEU A 382 -49.54 5.18 -10.11
C LEU A 382 -49.46 3.65 -10.18
N VAL A 383 -50.08 2.98 -9.21
CA VAL A 383 -50.04 1.52 -9.10
C VAL A 383 -51.23 0.94 -9.89
N LYS A 384 -50.91 0.07 -10.88
CA LYS A 384 -51.93 -0.62 -11.66
C LYS A 384 -52.55 -1.76 -10.85
N GLY A 385 -53.88 -1.79 -10.84
CA GLY A 385 -54.70 -2.77 -10.17
C GLY A 385 -55.44 -3.72 -11.11
N PRO A 386 -56.51 -4.34 -10.65
CA PRO A 386 -57.28 -5.27 -11.43
C PRO A 386 -58.02 -4.58 -12.60
N PRO A 387 -58.48 -5.38 -13.64
CA PRO A 387 -59.32 -4.86 -14.69
C PRO A 387 -60.59 -4.17 -14.12
N ALA A 388 -61.00 -3.05 -14.72
CA ALA A 388 -62.08 -2.24 -14.19
C ALA A 388 -63.44 -2.98 -14.15
N ASP A 389 -63.70 -3.85 -15.09
CA ASP A 389 -64.87 -4.71 -15.14
C ASP A 389 -64.97 -5.75 -13.99
N LYS A 390 -63.82 -6.11 -13.42
CA LYS A 390 -63.73 -7.03 -12.25
C LYS A 390 -63.62 -6.29 -10.92
N ALA A 391 -63.40 -5.00 -10.95
CA ALA A 391 -63.14 -4.18 -9.78
C ALA A 391 -64.31 -3.25 -9.43
N ILE A 392 -65.08 -2.77 -10.42
CA ILE A 392 -66.16 -1.78 -10.25
C ILE A 392 -67.38 -2.19 -11.06
N ASP A 393 -68.55 -2.27 -10.42
CA ASP A 393 -69.85 -2.50 -11.05
C ASP A 393 -70.63 -1.19 -11.15
N VAL A 394 -70.91 -0.74 -12.37
CA VAL A 394 -71.60 0.52 -12.68
C VAL A 394 -73.06 0.26 -13.08
N SER A 395 -73.49 -1.03 -13.12
CA SER A 395 -74.77 -1.41 -13.79
C SER A 395 -76.04 -1.29 -12.94
N ARG A 396 -75.94 -1.09 -11.61
CA ARG A 396 -77.11 -1.23 -10.71
C ARG A 396 -77.77 0.08 -10.14
N THR A 397 -77.00 1.16 -9.99
CA THR A 397 -77.50 2.32 -9.25
C THR A 397 -77.04 3.72 -9.78
N GLY A 398 -76.35 3.76 -10.91
CA GLY A 398 -75.76 5.03 -11.39
C GLY A 398 -74.50 5.49 -10.59
N SER A 399 -74.21 4.87 -9.43
CA SER A 399 -73.03 5.11 -8.63
C SER A 399 -72.09 3.90 -8.67
N PRO A 400 -70.81 4.06 -8.74
CA PRO A 400 -69.86 2.94 -8.81
C PRO A 400 -69.89 2.12 -7.51
N THR A 401 -70.15 0.80 -7.65
CA THR A 401 -70.08 -0.16 -6.54
C THR A 401 -68.70 -0.87 -6.60
N TYR A 402 -67.86 -0.65 -5.57
CA TYR A 402 -66.54 -1.25 -5.51
C TYR A 402 -66.60 -2.73 -5.08
N LEU A 403 -66.20 -3.62 -5.96
CA LEU A 403 -66.16 -5.06 -5.71
C LEU A 403 -64.98 -5.43 -4.80
N ARG A 404 -64.94 -6.68 -4.29
CA ARG A 404 -63.88 -7.17 -3.39
C ARG A 404 -62.49 -6.97 -3.97
N ALA A 405 -62.32 -7.04 -5.30
CA ALA A 405 -61.05 -6.82 -5.97
C ALA A 405 -60.53 -5.36 -5.81
N ALA A 406 -61.41 -4.39 -5.97
CA ALA A 406 -61.06 -2.96 -5.74
C ALA A 406 -60.81 -2.66 -4.27
N GLN A 407 -61.66 -3.20 -3.37
CA GLN A 407 -61.50 -3.03 -1.92
C GLN A 407 -60.18 -3.62 -1.41
N GLY A 408 -59.84 -4.83 -1.86
CA GLY A 408 -58.56 -5.50 -1.54
C GLY A 408 -57.35 -4.75 -2.08
N PHE A 409 -57.45 -4.23 -3.30
CA PHE A 409 -56.41 -3.43 -3.94
C PHE A 409 -56.19 -2.07 -3.23
N ALA A 410 -57.29 -1.34 -2.90
CA ALA A 410 -57.23 -0.10 -2.14
C ALA A 410 -56.58 -0.33 -0.74
N LYS A 411 -57.04 -1.38 -0.02
CA LYS A 411 -56.50 -1.74 1.28
C LYS A 411 -55.02 -2.08 1.22
N LYS A 412 -54.59 -2.85 0.21
CA LYS A 412 -53.17 -3.22 0.00
C LYS A 412 -52.32 -1.98 -0.22
N ASN A 413 -52.81 -0.94 -0.87
CA ASN A 413 -52.08 0.27 -1.18
C ASN A 413 -52.34 1.40 -0.17
N GLY A 414 -53.06 1.15 0.94
CA GLY A 414 -53.27 2.12 2.02
C GLY A 414 -54.13 3.33 1.63
N ILE A 415 -54.97 3.22 0.59
CA ILE A 415 -55.82 4.31 0.11
C ILE A 415 -57.30 3.99 0.28
N ASN A 416 -58.12 5.07 0.28
CA ASN A 416 -59.58 4.88 0.28
C ASN A 416 -60.01 4.30 -1.08
N VAL A 417 -60.93 3.36 -1.10
CA VAL A 417 -61.44 2.73 -2.32
C VAL A 417 -62.08 3.76 -3.30
N GLU A 418 -62.61 4.82 -2.76
CA GLU A 418 -63.21 5.92 -3.55
C GLU A 418 -62.15 6.78 -4.28
N ALA A 419 -60.86 6.69 -3.87
CA ALA A 419 -59.74 7.38 -4.49
C ALA A 419 -59.13 6.58 -5.67
N LEU A 420 -59.70 5.42 -6.01
CA LEU A 420 -59.28 4.64 -7.16
C LEU A 420 -59.73 5.30 -8.47
N GLU A 421 -58.81 5.41 -9.43
CA GLU A 421 -59.07 5.96 -10.74
C GLU A 421 -59.19 4.86 -11.81
N ILE A 422 -60.12 5.00 -12.76
CA ILE A 422 -60.18 4.11 -13.94
C ILE A 422 -59.37 4.78 -15.05
N ARG A 423 -58.36 4.11 -15.53
CA ARG A 423 -57.53 4.56 -16.67
C ARG A 423 -57.41 3.44 -17.72
N GLU A 424 -57.26 3.85 -18.98
CA GLU A 424 -57.01 2.95 -20.10
C GLU A 424 -55.52 2.64 -20.15
N ASP A 425 -55.18 1.34 -20.19
CA ASP A 425 -53.78 0.91 -20.35
C ASP A 425 -53.53 0.55 -21.81
N ALA A 426 -52.78 1.41 -22.52
CA ALA A 426 -52.46 1.24 -23.93
C ALA A 426 -51.64 -0.01 -24.24
N LYS A 427 -50.90 -0.54 -23.25
CA LYS A 427 -50.06 -1.76 -23.41
C LYS A 427 -50.87 -3.07 -23.21
N ALA A 428 -51.84 -3.04 -22.32
CA ALA A 428 -52.63 -4.26 -21.98
C ALA A 428 -54.00 -4.28 -22.67
N GLY A 429 -54.39 -3.24 -23.38
CA GLY A 429 -55.63 -3.15 -24.16
C GLY A 429 -56.89 -3.27 -23.30
N GLY A 430 -57.16 -2.30 -22.40
CA GLY A 430 -58.36 -2.27 -21.57
C GLY A 430 -58.37 -1.28 -20.44
N LYS A 431 -59.48 -1.15 -19.75
CA LYS A 431 -59.63 -0.23 -18.59
C LYS A 431 -59.24 -0.99 -17.30
N TYR A 432 -58.33 -0.39 -16.53
CA TYR A 432 -57.85 -0.90 -15.24
C TYR A 432 -58.10 0.12 -14.15
N VAL A 433 -58.20 -0.36 -12.93
CA VAL A 433 -58.21 0.48 -11.74
C VAL A 433 -56.79 0.84 -11.36
N PHE A 434 -56.55 2.08 -11.06
CA PHE A 434 -55.25 2.59 -10.59
C PHE A 434 -55.36 3.22 -9.23
N ALA A 435 -54.35 3.02 -8.41
CA ALA A 435 -54.18 3.66 -7.14
C ALA A 435 -53.09 4.73 -7.24
N ILE A 436 -53.37 5.96 -6.85
CA ILE A 436 -52.36 6.98 -6.65
C ILE A 436 -51.89 6.85 -5.21
N VAL A 437 -50.72 6.25 -5.06
CA VAL A 437 -50.10 6.07 -3.73
C VAL A 437 -49.15 7.24 -3.47
N LYS A 438 -49.52 8.09 -2.52
CA LYS A 438 -48.68 9.21 -2.10
C LYS A 438 -47.64 8.69 -1.10
N GLN A 439 -46.38 8.70 -1.48
CA GLN A 439 -45.27 8.46 -0.60
C GLN A 439 -44.68 9.79 -0.18
N LYS A 440 -44.68 10.05 1.12
CA LYS A 440 -44.02 11.24 1.67
C LYS A 440 -42.53 11.09 1.58
N GLY A 441 -41.84 12.11 1.10
CA GLY A 441 -40.39 12.13 1.03
C GLY A 441 -39.78 11.96 2.41
N ARG A 442 -38.73 11.14 2.48
CA ARG A 442 -37.96 10.93 3.73
C ARG A 442 -36.95 12.06 3.94
N PRO A 443 -36.61 12.38 5.20
CA PRO A 443 -35.52 13.31 5.52
C PRO A 443 -34.17 12.86 4.92
N THR A 444 -33.47 13.78 4.29
CA THR A 444 -32.15 13.52 3.67
C THR A 444 -31.14 12.91 4.62
N PRO A 445 -31.02 13.30 5.91
CA PRO A 445 -30.12 12.66 6.85
C PRO A 445 -30.37 11.17 7.03
N GLU A 446 -31.64 10.73 7.10
CA GLU A 446 -31.98 9.31 7.23
C GLU A 446 -31.61 8.51 5.97
N VAL A 447 -31.93 9.11 4.81
CA VAL A 447 -31.64 8.46 3.52
C VAL A 447 -30.14 8.33 3.28
N LEU A 448 -29.36 9.36 3.64
CA LEU A 448 -27.90 9.33 3.53
C LEU A 448 -27.27 8.34 4.52
N ALA A 449 -27.75 8.27 5.76
CA ALA A 449 -27.24 7.31 6.75
C ALA A 449 -27.32 5.85 6.24
N GLU A 450 -28.36 5.51 5.47
CA GLU A 450 -28.51 4.19 4.85
C GLU A 450 -27.69 4.01 3.56
N ALA A 451 -27.43 5.09 2.84
CA ALA A 451 -26.81 5.05 1.52
C ALA A 451 -25.28 5.17 1.56
N LEU A 452 -24.71 5.93 2.52
CA LEU A 452 -23.27 6.19 2.61
C LEU A 452 -22.42 4.92 2.79
N PRO A 453 -22.79 3.94 3.62
CA PRO A 453 -22.06 2.67 3.68
C PRO A 453 -21.95 1.97 2.33
N LYS A 454 -23.04 1.97 1.55
CA LYS A 454 -23.08 1.36 0.21
C LYS A 454 -22.28 2.16 -0.82
N LEU A 455 -22.20 3.47 -0.66
CA LEU A 455 -21.33 4.32 -1.48
C LEU A 455 -19.87 3.96 -1.26
N VAL A 456 -19.43 3.88 -0.01
CA VAL A 456 -18.05 3.48 0.33
C VAL A 456 -17.75 2.08 -0.18
N GLU A 457 -18.66 1.11 0.04
CA GLU A 457 -18.54 -0.26 -0.47
C GLU A 457 -18.41 -0.34 -1.99
N SER A 458 -19.01 0.60 -2.71
CA SER A 458 -18.99 0.62 -4.18
C SER A 458 -17.65 1.02 -4.79
N ILE A 459 -16.74 1.63 -4.03
CA ILE A 459 -15.39 1.97 -4.49
C ILE A 459 -14.57 0.67 -4.53
N LYS A 460 -14.11 0.29 -5.73
CA LYS A 460 -13.34 -0.95 -5.94
C LYS A 460 -11.95 -0.62 -6.47
N PHE A 461 -10.97 -1.36 -5.98
CA PHE A 461 -9.58 -1.26 -6.35
C PHE A 461 -9.08 -2.58 -6.94
N GLU A 462 -8.04 -2.52 -7.73
CA GLU A 462 -7.40 -3.72 -8.29
C GLU A 462 -6.88 -4.64 -7.18
N LYS A 463 -6.25 -4.05 -6.16
CA LYS A 463 -5.81 -4.76 -4.96
C LYS A 463 -6.48 -4.17 -3.73
N SER A 464 -6.91 -5.04 -2.83
CA SER A 464 -7.58 -4.65 -1.59
C SER A 464 -7.11 -5.53 -0.45
N MET A 465 -7.07 -4.97 0.75
CA MET A 465 -6.67 -5.65 1.98
C MET A 465 -7.76 -5.61 3.04
N ARG A 466 -7.78 -6.61 3.90
CA ARG A 466 -8.50 -6.59 5.18
C ARG A 466 -7.53 -6.14 6.27
N TRP A 467 -8.05 -5.50 7.32
CA TRP A 467 -7.20 -5.01 8.43
C TRP A 467 -7.81 -5.23 9.81
N ASN A 468 -9.12 -5.40 9.92
CA ASN A 468 -9.83 -5.61 11.19
C ASN A 468 -10.92 -6.68 11.07
N ASP A 469 -11.65 -6.92 12.16
CA ASP A 469 -12.67 -7.97 12.27
C ASP A 469 -13.96 -7.68 11.47
N SER A 470 -14.11 -6.49 10.89
CA SER A 470 -15.27 -6.20 10.02
C SER A 470 -15.29 -7.05 8.74
N GLY A 471 -14.15 -7.62 8.35
CA GLY A 471 -13.99 -8.39 7.13
C GLY A 471 -14.08 -7.55 5.84
N VAL A 472 -14.26 -6.23 5.95
CA VAL A 472 -14.28 -5.32 4.81
C VAL A 472 -12.90 -5.28 4.14
N ALA A 473 -12.90 -5.28 2.80
CA ALA A 473 -11.71 -5.11 1.99
C ALA A 473 -11.73 -3.72 1.32
N PHE A 474 -10.64 -2.96 1.48
CA PHE A 474 -10.40 -1.67 0.85
C PHE A 474 -8.93 -1.56 0.41
N SER A 475 -8.58 -0.54 -0.38
CA SER A 475 -7.17 -0.39 -0.83
C SER A 475 -6.21 -0.29 0.37
N ARG A 476 -6.55 0.57 1.33
CA ARG A 476 -5.82 0.74 2.60
C ARG A 476 -6.82 0.94 3.73
N PRO A 477 -6.43 0.78 5.02
CA PRO A 477 -7.34 0.89 6.16
C PRO A 477 -8.10 2.22 6.21
N ILE A 478 -9.41 2.16 6.39
CA ILE A 478 -10.24 3.33 6.67
C ILE A 478 -10.10 3.64 8.16
N ARG A 479 -9.83 4.92 8.49
CA ARG A 479 -9.56 5.35 9.86
C ARG A 479 -10.57 6.33 10.44
N TRP A 480 -11.20 7.17 9.60
CA TRP A 480 -12.22 8.12 10.05
C TRP A 480 -13.23 8.44 8.94
N TYR A 481 -14.37 8.97 9.35
CA TYR A 481 -15.33 9.60 8.45
C TYR A 481 -15.73 10.95 9.00
N VAL A 482 -15.76 11.97 8.14
CA VAL A 482 -16.53 13.20 8.36
C VAL A 482 -17.74 13.14 7.47
N ALA A 483 -18.96 13.22 8.06
CA ALA A 483 -20.20 13.23 7.30
C ALA A 483 -21.14 14.29 7.88
N LEU A 484 -21.31 15.38 7.15
CA LEU A 484 -22.05 16.55 7.61
C LEU A 484 -23.11 16.99 6.59
N LEU A 485 -24.29 17.39 7.07
CA LEU A 485 -25.26 18.18 6.33
C LEU A 485 -25.45 19.50 7.07
N GLY A 486 -24.91 20.60 6.53
CA GLY A 486 -24.73 21.83 7.29
C GLY A 486 -23.77 21.58 8.48
N ASP A 487 -24.24 21.80 9.69
CA ASP A 487 -23.55 21.53 10.96
C ASP A 487 -23.92 20.19 11.60
N MET A 488 -24.88 19.47 11.02
CA MET A 488 -25.38 18.20 11.55
C MET A 488 -24.56 17.02 11.06
N VAL A 489 -24.08 16.17 11.99
CA VAL A 489 -23.44 14.90 11.68
C VAL A 489 -24.47 13.88 11.18
N ILE A 490 -24.22 13.30 10.01
CA ILE A 490 -24.97 12.16 9.47
C ILE A 490 -24.39 10.87 10.07
N PRO A 491 -25.11 10.18 10.98
CA PRO A 491 -24.59 9.02 11.67
C PRO A 491 -24.61 7.78 10.76
N PHE A 492 -23.46 7.21 10.49
CA PHE A 492 -23.33 5.88 9.88
C PHE A 492 -22.08 5.18 10.38
N GLU A 493 -22.04 3.88 10.20
CA GLU A 493 -20.88 3.04 10.50
C GLU A 493 -20.55 2.16 9.29
N TYR A 494 -19.28 2.08 8.94
CA TYR A 494 -18.78 1.14 7.95
C TYR A 494 -17.34 0.77 8.25
N ALA A 495 -16.98 -0.51 8.04
CA ALA A 495 -15.65 -1.06 8.31
C ALA A 495 -15.18 -0.90 9.78
N GLY A 496 -16.12 -0.85 10.75
CA GLY A 496 -15.82 -0.64 12.18
C GLY A 496 -15.53 0.81 12.56
N VAL A 497 -15.75 1.75 11.65
CA VAL A 497 -15.52 3.19 11.87
C VAL A 497 -16.85 3.94 11.82
N VAL A 498 -17.09 4.76 12.85
CA VAL A 498 -18.28 5.58 12.98
C VAL A 498 -18.00 7.00 12.48
N SER A 499 -18.96 7.59 11.77
CA SER A 499 -18.87 8.96 11.26
C SER A 499 -18.90 10.01 12.38
N SER A 500 -18.20 11.11 12.15
CA SER A 500 -18.11 12.23 13.09
C SER A 500 -17.96 13.57 12.32
N ASN A 501 -17.56 14.61 13.01
CA ASN A 501 -17.13 15.89 12.45
C ASN A 501 -15.62 16.14 12.65
N VAL A 502 -14.83 15.09 12.93
CA VAL A 502 -13.40 15.19 13.20
C VAL A 502 -12.62 14.62 12.03
N SER A 503 -11.83 15.47 11.37
CA SER A 503 -10.83 15.11 10.36
C SER A 503 -9.44 15.00 11.01
N ARG A 504 -8.42 14.69 10.21
CA ARG A 504 -7.03 14.54 10.65
C ARG A 504 -6.11 15.47 9.85
N GLY A 505 -5.11 16.02 10.50
CA GLY A 505 -4.07 16.82 9.88
C GLY A 505 -3.00 15.99 9.18
N LEU A 506 -1.95 16.68 8.74
CA LEU A 506 -0.82 16.08 8.04
C LEU A 506 -0.05 15.08 8.92
N ARG A 507 0.33 13.95 8.31
CA ARG A 507 1.08 12.87 8.97
C ARG A 507 2.40 13.34 9.60
N PRO A 508 3.24 14.13 8.94
CA PRO A 508 4.52 14.59 9.53
C PRO A 508 4.35 15.39 10.83
N TYR A 509 3.18 15.97 11.04
CA TYR A 509 2.85 16.78 12.22
C TYR A 509 1.94 16.05 13.21
N ASP A 510 2.12 14.72 13.36
CA ASP A 510 1.38 13.84 14.30
C ASP A 510 -0.11 13.67 13.97
N SER A 511 -0.55 13.95 12.74
CA SER A 511 -1.95 13.82 12.30
C SER A 511 -2.96 14.41 13.31
N PRO A 512 -2.86 15.70 13.71
CA PRO A 512 -3.71 16.27 14.74
C PRO A 512 -5.19 16.19 14.36
N GLU A 513 -6.05 16.10 15.35
CA GLU A 513 -7.50 16.19 15.15
C GLU A 513 -7.90 17.58 14.68
N ILE A 514 -8.74 17.63 13.63
CA ILE A 514 -9.27 18.85 13.06
C ILE A 514 -10.79 18.79 13.18
N ILE A 515 -11.37 19.64 14.04
CA ILE A 515 -12.83 19.74 14.19
C ILE A 515 -13.40 20.53 13.03
N ILE A 516 -14.32 19.95 12.28
CA ILE A 516 -15.05 20.59 11.20
C ILE A 516 -16.38 21.14 11.76
N PRO A 517 -16.54 22.46 11.87
CA PRO A 517 -17.73 23.05 12.49
C PRO A 517 -18.99 22.87 11.64
N SER A 518 -18.83 22.89 10.31
CA SER A 518 -19.93 22.69 9.36
C SER A 518 -19.39 22.33 7.97
N ALA A 519 -20.22 21.73 7.12
CA ALA A 519 -19.83 21.26 5.80
C ALA A 519 -19.31 22.39 4.88
N ASP A 520 -19.89 23.60 4.97
CA ASP A 520 -19.49 24.77 4.19
C ASP A 520 -18.11 25.33 4.60
N LYS A 521 -17.64 25.06 5.82
CA LYS A 521 -16.35 25.51 6.35
C LYS A 521 -15.22 24.53 6.09
N TYR A 522 -15.52 23.34 5.61
CA TYR A 522 -14.54 22.27 5.47
C TYR A 522 -13.33 22.67 4.62
N LEU A 523 -13.57 23.24 3.43
CA LEU A 523 -12.49 23.60 2.51
C LEU A 523 -11.55 24.66 3.11
N ASP A 524 -12.11 25.63 3.84
CA ASP A 524 -11.32 26.68 4.52
C ASP A 524 -10.46 26.07 5.63
N VAL A 525 -11.07 25.26 6.52
CA VAL A 525 -10.40 24.64 7.67
C VAL A 525 -9.26 23.69 7.24
N ILE A 526 -9.48 22.91 6.19
CA ILE A 526 -8.47 21.98 5.67
C ILE A 526 -7.33 22.75 5.00
N ARG A 527 -7.64 23.82 4.27
CA ARG A 527 -6.60 24.69 3.68
C ARG A 527 -5.77 25.41 4.75
N GLU A 528 -6.40 25.90 5.81
CA GLU A 528 -5.71 26.51 6.97
C GLU A 528 -4.78 25.51 7.69
N SER A 529 -5.09 24.22 7.59
CA SER A 529 -4.24 23.13 8.11
C SER A 529 -3.08 22.74 7.16
N GLY A 530 -2.86 23.51 6.08
CA GLY A 530 -1.78 23.30 5.12
C GLY A 530 -2.05 22.22 4.07
N ILE A 531 -3.26 21.66 4.01
CA ILE A 531 -3.62 20.59 3.08
C ILE A 531 -4.21 21.18 1.80
N VAL A 532 -3.62 20.89 0.66
CA VAL A 532 -4.11 21.26 -0.67
C VAL A 532 -4.96 20.11 -1.22
N LEU A 533 -6.28 20.22 -1.10
CA LEU A 533 -7.23 19.17 -1.50
C LEU A 533 -7.33 18.99 -3.01
N ASP A 534 -7.39 20.11 -3.74
CA ASP A 534 -7.55 20.08 -5.19
C ASP A 534 -6.29 19.55 -5.87
N LYS A 535 -6.45 18.48 -6.65
CA LYS A 535 -5.36 17.81 -7.34
C LYS A 535 -4.68 18.73 -8.38
N GLU A 536 -5.46 19.49 -9.13
CA GLU A 536 -4.93 20.38 -10.17
C GLU A 536 -4.19 21.58 -9.54
N GLU A 537 -4.68 22.09 -8.40
CA GLU A 537 -4.00 23.11 -7.61
C GLU A 537 -2.64 22.57 -7.08
N ARG A 538 -2.63 21.34 -6.51
CA ARG A 538 -1.37 20.70 -6.07
C ARG A 538 -0.39 20.50 -7.21
N LYS A 539 -0.87 20.01 -8.36
CA LYS A 539 -0.08 19.77 -9.56
C LYS A 539 0.53 21.06 -10.10
N ALA A 540 -0.27 22.11 -10.20
CA ALA A 540 0.20 23.44 -10.64
C ALA A 540 1.26 23.99 -9.68
N SER A 541 1.06 23.89 -8.38
CA SER A 541 2.02 24.32 -7.37
C SER A 541 3.36 23.57 -7.47
N ILE A 542 3.32 22.24 -7.71
CA ILE A 542 4.54 21.45 -7.94
C ILE A 542 5.29 21.93 -9.16
N VAL A 543 4.60 22.10 -10.30
CA VAL A 543 5.23 22.57 -11.55
C VAL A 543 5.87 23.93 -11.39
N GLU A 544 5.18 24.87 -10.73
CA GLU A 544 5.71 26.20 -10.46
C GLU A 544 6.98 26.15 -9.63
N GLN A 545 6.95 25.46 -8.48
CA GLN A 545 8.08 25.35 -7.57
C GLN A 545 9.27 24.63 -8.22
N VAL A 546 9.03 23.55 -8.96
CA VAL A 546 10.06 22.77 -9.67
C VAL A 546 10.74 23.63 -10.73
N ASN A 547 9.99 24.39 -11.54
CA ASN A 547 10.56 25.28 -12.54
C ASN A 547 11.34 26.43 -11.91
N GLN A 548 10.82 27.01 -10.83
CA GLN A 548 11.51 28.04 -10.08
C GLN A 548 12.84 27.53 -9.53
N ALA A 549 12.85 26.36 -8.89
CA ALA A 549 14.05 25.74 -8.36
C ALA A 549 15.09 25.44 -9.45
N ALA A 550 14.67 24.84 -10.60
CA ALA A 550 15.58 24.57 -11.73
C ALA A 550 16.22 25.83 -12.29
N SER A 551 15.46 26.94 -12.36
CA SER A 551 15.94 28.22 -12.87
C SER A 551 17.06 28.81 -12.01
N LEU A 552 17.09 28.58 -10.68
CA LEU A 552 18.13 29.05 -9.79
C LEU A 552 19.53 28.50 -10.14
N VAL A 553 19.60 27.33 -10.75
CA VAL A 553 20.87 26.72 -11.20
C VAL A 553 21.09 26.86 -12.70
N GLY A 554 20.28 27.70 -13.39
CA GLY A 554 20.36 27.95 -14.82
C GLY A 554 20.03 26.73 -15.66
N GLY A 555 19.09 25.89 -15.20
CA GLY A 555 18.60 24.69 -15.84
C GLY A 555 17.09 24.69 -16.05
N GLU A 556 16.60 23.60 -16.60
CA GLU A 556 15.19 23.27 -16.79
C GLU A 556 14.93 21.89 -16.17
N ALA A 557 13.80 21.70 -15.51
CA ALA A 557 13.44 20.40 -14.94
C ALA A 557 12.81 19.49 -16.01
N LEU A 558 13.16 18.20 -16.02
CA LEU A 558 12.50 17.19 -16.84
C LEU A 558 11.21 16.73 -16.16
N ILE A 559 10.11 17.42 -16.43
CA ILE A 559 8.80 17.11 -15.89
C ILE A 559 8.07 16.18 -16.86
N GLU A 560 8.00 14.89 -16.51
CA GLU A 560 7.16 13.92 -17.22
C GLU A 560 5.80 13.83 -16.56
N GLU A 561 4.73 13.80 -17.35
CA GLU A 561 3.35 13.78 -16.88
C GLU A 561 3.06 12.61 -15.93
N GLY A 562 3.58 11.42 -16.25
CA GLY A 562 3.41 10.24 -15.37
C GLY A 562 4.05 10.42 -14.00
N LEU A 563 5.30 10.92 -13.97
CA LEU A 563 6.00 11.20 -12.70
C LEU A 563 5.32 12.32 -11.91
N LEU A 564 4.92 13.39 -12.60
CA LEU A 564 4.21 14.51 -11.95
C LEU A 564 2.90 14.05 -11.33
N ASN A 565 2.12 13.22 -12.03
CA ASN A 565 0.87 12.69 -11.53
C ASN A 565 1.07 11.77 -10.32
N GLU A 566 2.09 10.89 -10.38
CA GLU A 566 2.47 10.02 -9.26
C GLU A 566 2.85 10.85 -8.03
N VAL A 567 3.76 11.81 -8.18
CA VAL A 567 4.20 12.69 -7.08
C VAL A 567 3.04 13.48 -6.49
N THR A 568 2.15 14.02 -7.34
CA THR A 568 0.96 14.77 -6.90
C THR A 568 0.04 13.92 -6.02
N ASN A 569 -0.08 12.62 -6.33
CA ASN A 569 -0.94 11.69 -5.59
C ASN A 569 -0.26 11.09 -4.34
N LEU A 570 1.01 11.40 -4.06
CA LEU A 570 1.72 10.94 -2.86
C LEU A 570 1.78 11.99 -1.74
N ILE A 571 1.30 13.20 -1.96
CA ILE A 571 1.48 14.32 -1.03
C ILE A 571 0.19 15.13 -0.86
N GLU A 572 0.11 15.85 0.25
CA GLU A 572 -0.99 16.78 0.58
C GLU A 572 -0.52 18.23 0.67
N MET A 573 0.77 18.45 0.98
CA MET A 573 1.40 19.76 1.12
C MET A 573 2.73 19.77 0.35
N PRO A 574 2.75 20.21 -0.93
CA PRO A 574 3.93 20.15 -1.77
C PRO A 574 4.95 21.24 -1.43
N THR A 575 6.20 20.87 -1.17
CA THR A 575 7.34 21.78 -1.06
C THR A 575 8.53 21.22 -1.84
N ALA A 576 9.04 21.99 -2.81
CA ALA A 576 10.17 21.57 -3.63
C ALA A 576 11.49 21.65 -2.87
N VAL A 577 12.31 20.61 -2.98
CA VAL A 577 13.63 20.47 -2.37
C VAL A 577 14.67 20.32 -3.47
N MET A 578 15.50 21.33 -3.68
CA MET A 578 16.62 21.26 -4.61
C MET A 578 17.80 20.57 -3.95
N GLY A 579 18.25 19.46 -4.53
CA GLY A 579 19.46 18.75 -4.13
C GLY A 579 20.51 18.69 -5.22
N GLY A 580 21.73 18.30 -4.85
CA GLY A 580 22.86 18.08 -5.72
C GLY A 580 23.43 16.68 -5.59
N PHE A 581 24.31 16.30 -6.52
CA PHE A 581 25.10 15.08 -6.45
C PHE A 581 26.51 15.32 -6.98
N ASP A 582 27.43 14.41 -6.66
CA ASP A 582 28.81 14.55 -7.09
C ASP A 582 28.93 14.55 -8.61
N LYS A 583 29.65 15.55 -9.12
CA LYS A 583 29.87 15.71 -10.58
C LYS A 583 30.60 14.54 -11.22
N GLU A 584 31.32 13.73 -10.46
CA GLU A 584 31.99 12.53 -10.95
C GLU A 584 30.99 11.55 -11.57
N TYR A 585 29.77 11.47 -11.04
CA TYR A 585 28.71 10.61 -11.60
C TYR A 585 28.24 11.04 -12.99
N LEU A 586 28.49 12.28 -13.42
CA LEU A 586 28.17 12.72 -14.78
C LEU A 586 29.00 11.99 -15.87
N SER A 587 30.03 11.23 -15.47
CA SER A 587 30.76 10.31 -16.34
C SER A 587 29.95 9.05 -16.70
N LEU A 588 28.91 8.72 -15.95
CA LEU A 588 28.01 7.62 -16.24
C LEU A 588 27.05 7.96 -17.38
N PRO A 589 26.48 6.95 -18.07
CA PRO A 589 25.50 7.19 -19.10
C PRO A 589 24.31 8.03 -18.56
N ARG A 590 24.00 9.13 -19.24
CA ARG A 590 22.95 10.08 -18.87
C ARG A 590 21.60 9.39 -18.54
N ASP A 591 21.20 8.43 -19.39
CA ASP A 591 19.91 7.76 -19.27
C ASP A 591 19.82 6.84 -18.04
N VAL A 592 20.96 6.30 -17.60
CA VAL A 592 21.07 5.55 -16.34
C VAL A 592 20.78 6.48 -15.16
N LEU A 593 21.46 7.64 -15.11
CA LEU A 593 21.26 8.63 -14.03
C LEU A 593 19.82 9.13 -13.97
N ILE A 594 19.25 9.49 -15.13
CA ILE A 594 17.85 9.94 -15.23
C ILE A 594 16.89 8.83 -14.78
N SER A 595 17.13 7.58 -15.20
CA SER A 595 16.28 6.44 -14.80
C SER A 595 16.31 6.22 -13.28
N VAL A 596 17.49 6.30 -12.67
CA VAL A 596 17.65 6.18 -11.20
C VAL A 596 16.88 7.28 -10.50
N MET A 597 17.04 8.53 -10.90
CA MET A 597 16.34 9.66 -10.29
C MET A 597 14.82 9.53 -10.40
N LYS A 598 14.29 9.21 -11.57
CA LYS A 598 12.85 9.15 -11.82
C LYS A 598 12.19 7.91 -11.24
N LYS A 599 12.69 6.72 -11.58
CA LYS A 599 12.02 5.44 -11.26
C LYS A 599 12.20 5.02 -9.82
N HIS A 600 13.39 5.27 -9.25
CA HIS A 600 13.70 4.80 -7.91
C HIS A 600 13.48 5.86 -6.83
N GLN A 601 13.62 7.14 -7.17
CA GLN A 601 13.54 8.23 -6.19
C GLN A 601 12.40 9.20 -6.41
N ARG A 602 11.72 9.16 -7.57
CA ARG A 602 10.64 10.09 -7.94
C ARG A 602 11.10 11.55 -7.96
N TYR A 603 12.38 11.77 -8.34
CA TYR A 603 12.95 13.10 -8.48
C TYR A 603 12.84 13.63 -9.89
N PHE A 604 12.78 14.96 -10.03
CA PHE A 604 12.83 15.66 -11.31
C PHE A 604 14.28 16.01 -11.63
N PRO A 605 14.91 15.40 -12.67
CA PRO A 605 16.26 15.73 -13.10
C PRO A 605 16.32 17.15 -13.67
N VAL A 606 17.43 17.86 -13.43
CA VAL A 606 17.67 19.19 -13.98
C VAL A 606 18.63 19.10 -15.16
N VAL A 607 18.26 19.70 -16.28
CA VAL A 607 19.04 19.70 -17.54
C VAL A 607 19.28 21.14 -18.02
N ARG A 608 20.26 21.29 -18.89
CA ARG A 608 20.51 22.55 -19.61
C ARG A 608 20.43 22.30 -21.10
N ALA A 609 19.75 23.17 -21.83
CA ALA A 609 19.78 23.15 -23.30
C ALA A 609 21.21 23.42 -23.75
N THR A 610 21.79 22.52 -24.52
CA THR A 610 23.08 22.73 -25.21
C THR A 610 22.80 23.39 -26.55
N LEU A 611 23.53 24.43 -26.90
CA LEU A 611 23.46 25.04 -28.24
C LEU A 611 23.73 23.97 -29.28
N ALA A 612 22.85 23.86 -30.27
CA ALA A 612 22.87 22.84 -31.32
C ALA A 612 24.22 22.75 -32.00
N VAL A 613 24.83 21.57 -32.03
CA VAL A 613 26.13 21.33 -32.68
C VAL A 613 25.99 21.04 -34.18
N ALA A 614 24.81 20.78 -34.70
CA ALA A 614 24.54 20.62 -36.13
C ALA A 614 23.06 20.75 -36.50
N PRO A 615 22.69 21.26 -37.69
CA PRO A 615 21.32 21.29 -38.18
C PRO A 615 20.83 19.85 -38.44
N GLY A 616 19.77 19.42 -37.73
CA GLY A 616 19.10 18.13 -37.96
C GLY A 616 19.21 17.10 -36.85
N LEU A 617 20.08 17.28 -35.84
CA LEU A 617 20.08 16.53 -34.58
C LEU A 617 19.40 17.40 -33.52
N GLY A 618 18.36 16.90 -32.89
CA GLY A 618 17.63 17.60 -31.84
C GLY A 618 18.57 18.18 -30.78
N GLN A 619 18.14 19.26 -30.09
CA GLN A 619 18.91 19.88 -29.03
C GLN A 619 19.33 18.82 -27.97
N ALA A 620 20.63 18.53 -27.92
CA ALA A 620 21.16 17.68 -26.86
C ALA A 620 21.08 18.45 -25.53
N GLN A 621 20.26 17.97 -24.62
CA GLN A 621 20.21 18.51 -23.25
C GLN A 621 21.29 17.85 -22.39
N SER A 622 22.16 18.61 -21.77
CA SER A 622 23.14 18.10 -20.80
C SER A 622 22.51 18.01 -19.41
N LEU A 623 22.71 16.87 -18.73
CA LEU A 623 22.30 16.73 -17.32
C LEU A 623 23.15 17.61 -16.43
N LEU A 624 22.51 18.36 -15.54
CA LEU A 624 23.19 19.10 -14.48
C LEU A 624 23.31 18.22 -13.23
N PRO A 625 24.28 18.45 -12.33
CA PRO A 625 24.44 17.69 -11.12
C PRO A 625 23.42 18.10 -10.02
N HIS A 626 22.15 18.21 -10.45
CA HIS A 626 21.06 18.66 -9.61
C HIS A 626 19.79 17.85 -9.86
N PHE A 627 18.98 17.71 -8.83
CA PHE A 627 17.65 17.12 -8.90
C PHE A 627 16.68 17.91 -8.01
N ILE A 628 15.39 17.72 -8.22
CA ILE A 628 14.36 18.33 -7.40
C ILE A 628 13.46 17.21 -6.88
N ALA A 629 13.39 17.10 -5.55
CA ALA A 629 12.42 16.27 -4.83
C ALA A 629 11.23 17.11 -4.39
N ILE A 630 10.10 16.49 -4.08
CA ILE A 630 8.95 17.19 -3.49
C ILE A 630 8.68 16.60 -2.10
N ARG A 631 8.77 17.40 -1.07
CA ARG A 631 8.46 17.05 0.32
C ARG A 631 6.94 17.14 0.56
N ASN A 632 6.42 16.28 1.43
CA ASN A 632 5.07 16.41 1.98
C ASN A 632 5.12 17.17 3.31
N GLY A 633 5.12 18.49 3.27
CA GLY A 633 5.23 19.36 4.44
C GLY A 633 5.75 20.74 4.07
N ASP A 634 6.00 21.57 5.11
CA ASP A 634 6.53 22.95 4.96
C ASP A 634 8.04 22.98 4.60
N ASP A 635 8.62 24.18 4.54
CA ASP A 635 10.03 24.40 4.27
C ASP A 635 10.92 24.44 5.54
N ILE A 636 10.33 24.23 6.72
CA ILE A 636 11.09 24.15 7.98
C ILE A 636 11.93 22.87 7.95
N HIS A 637 13.22 22.96 8.31
CA HIS A 637 14.19 21.86 8.23
C HIS A 637 14.46 21.32 6.81
N ILE A 638 14.21 22.12 5.77
CA ILE A 638 14.42 21.71 4.36
C ILE A 638 15.86 21.28 4.07
N ASP A 639 16.83 21.85 4.78
CA ASP A 639 18.25 21.47 4.66
C ASP A 639 18.51 20.05 5.11
N THR A 640 17.89 19.59 6.21
CA THR A 640 17.97 18.19 6.68
C THR A 640 17.40 17.23 5.63
N VAL A 641 16.23 17.57 5.11
CA VAL A 641 15.56 16.78 4.06
C VAL A 641 16.40 16.75 2.78
N ARG A 642 17.00 17.87 2.38
CA ARG A 642 17.90 17.93 1.23
C ARG A 642 19.10 17.01 1.41
N GLU A 643 19.82 17.12 2.54
CA GLU A 643 20.98 16.29 2.82
C GLU A 643 20.66 14.80 2.81
N GLY A 644 19.51 14.39 3.38
CA GLY A 644 19.05 13.01 3.31
C GLY A 644 18.82 12.53 1.88
N ASN A 645 18.11 13.32 1.06
CA ASN A 645 17.86 12.98 -0.35
C ASN A 645 19.16 12.90 -1.18
N GLU A 646 20.13 13.79 -0.93
CA GLU A 646 21.45 13.77 -1.57
C GLU A 646 22.23 12.49 -1.22
N HIS A 647 22.22 12.07 0.05
CA HIS A 647 22.84 10.82 0.50
C HIS A 647 22.24 9.59 -0.19
N VAL A 648 20.94 9.51 -0.23
CA VAL A 648 20.23 8.39 -0.87
C VAL A 648 20.57 8.30 -2.34
N LEU A 649 20.54 9.44 -3.05
CA LEU A 649 20.87 9.47 -4.47
C LEU A 649 22.34 9.10 -4.70
N GLY A 650 23.25 9.56 -3.85
CA GLY A 650 24.66 9.19 -3.89
C GLY A 650 24.88 7.68 -3.77
N ALA A 651 24.19 7.02 -2.84
CA ALA A 651 24.23 5.56 -2.68
C ALA A 651 23.68 4.80 -3.90
N ARG A 652 22.59 5.30 -4.49
CA ARG A 652 22.02 4.73 -5.74
C ARG A 652 22.95 4.90 -6.92
N PHE A 653 23.62 6.05 -7.04
CA PHE A 653 24.60 6.28 -8.09
C PHE A 653 25.89 5.47 -7.91
N ALA A 654 26.31 5.23 -6.66
CA ALA A 654 27.41 4.32 -6.37
C ALA A 654 27.09 2.89 -6.83
N ASP A 655 25.86 2.40 -6.62
CA ASP A 655 25.42 1.10 -7.13
C ASP A 655 25.40 1.07 -8.66
N ALA A 656 24.83 2.09 -9.30
CA ALA A 656 24.84 2.22 -10.77
C ALA A 656 26.27 2.26 -11.35
N ASN A 657 27.16 3.01 -10.69
CA ASN A 657 28.58 3.10 -11.09
C ASN A 657 29.27 1.74 -10.97
N PHE A 658 29.00 0.99 -9.92
CA PHE A 658 29.54 -0.37 -9.76
C PHE A 658 29.17 -1.24 -10.97
N PHE A 659 27.89 -1.31 -11.34
CA PHE A 659 27.43 -2.11 -12.47
C PHE A 659 27.99 -1.64 -13.80
N VAL A 660 27.95 -0.34 -14.09
CA VAL A 660 28.50 0.20 -15.34
C VAL A 660 30.01 -0.12 -15.43
N ARG A 661 30.76 0.07 -14.35
CA ARG A 661 32.18 -0.25 -14.30
C ARG A 661 32.46 -1.74 -14.53
N GLU A 662 31.66 -2.62 -13.93
CA GLU A 662 31.80 -4.07 -14.11
C GLU A 662 31.45 -4.48 -15.57
N ASP A 663 30.39 -3.92 -16.13
CA ASP A 663 29.94 -4.22 -17.49
C ASP A 663 30.96 -3.83 -18.57
N VAL A 664 31.69 -2.73 -18.38
CA VAL A 664 32.68 -2.24 -19.37
C VAL A 664 34.08 -2.81 -19.17
N LYS A 665 34.35 -3.61 -18.13
CA LYS A 665 35.67 -4.22 -17.90
C LYS A 665 36.11 -5.15 -19.01
N LEU A 666 35.18 -5.84 -19.63
CA LEU A 666 35.42 -6.82 -20.66
C LEU A 666 34.73 -6.40 -21.98
N LYS A 667 35.29 -6.85 -23.09
CA LYS A 667 34.60 -6.71 -24.39
C LYS A 667 33.40 -7.69 -24.42
N LEU A 668 32.44 -7.39 -25.29
CA LEU A 668 31.22 -8.20 -25.41
C LEU A 668 31.54 -9.66 -25.76
N GLU A 669 32.56 -9.88 -26.60
CA GLU A 669 33.03 -11.22 -27.00
C GLU A 669 33.59 -12.03 -25.82
N GLU A 670 34.14 -11.36 -24.78
CA GLU A 670 34.69 -12.00 -23.58
C GLU A 670 33.58 -12.39 -22.60
N TYR A 671 32.40 -11.76 -22.70
CA TYR A 671 31.22 -12.17 -21.94
C TYR A 671 30.52 -13.38 -22.55
N ARG A 672 30.61 -13.61 -23.87
CA ARG A 672 29.94 -14.72 -24.54
C ARG A 672 30.19 -16.09 -23.92
N PRO A 673 31.41 -16.51 -23.60
CA PRO A 673 31.66 -17.80 -22.93
C PRO A 673 30.98 -17.92 -21.56
N LYS A 674 30.81 -16.80 -20.83
CA LYS A 674 30.14 -16.79 -19.52
C LYS A 674 28.65 -17.12 -19.62
N LEU A 675 28.04 -17.02 -20.80
CA LEU A 675 26.68 -17.47 -21.05
C LEU A 675 26.50 -18.98 -20.84
N SER A 676 27.57 -19.77 -20.79
CA SER A 676 27.54 -21.20 -20.45
C SER A 676 27.08 -21.45 -19.02
N ALA A 677 27.30 -20.51 -18.09
CA ALA A 677 26.84 -20.62 -16.71
C ALA A 677 25.33 -20.32 -16.55
N LEU A 678 24.71 -19.62 -17.52
CA LEU A 678 23.30 -19.26 -17.47
C LEU A 678 22.45 -20.37 -18.11
N THR A 679 21.70 -21.11 -17.32
CA THR A 679 20.79 -22.15 -17.81
C THR A 679 19.65 -21.53 -18.63
N PHE A 680 19.53 -21.86 -19.93
CA PHE A 680 18.38 -21.48 -20.74
C PHE A 680 17.20 -22.44 -20.49
N HIS A 681 17.46 -23.73 -20.57
CA HIS A 681 16.47 -24.77 -20.30
C HIS A 681 17.17 -26.11 -20.05
N THR A 682 16.70 -26.91 -19.10
CA THR A 682 17.32 -28.19 -18.69
C THR A 682 17.63 -29.14 -19.85
N LYS A 683 16.75 -29.17 -20.87
CA LYS A 683 16.91 -30.05 -22.06
C LYS A 683 17.55 -29.34 -23.26
N LEU A 684 17.60 -28.02 -23.26
CA LEU A 684 18.11 -27.21 -24.38
C LEU A 684 19.46 -26.53 -24.07
N GLY A 685 19.99 -26.76 -22.87
CA GLY A 685 21.28 -26.28 -22.44
C GLY A 685 21.29 -24.83 -21.97
N SER A 686 22.47 -24.21 -22.04
CA SER A 686 22.74 -22.85 -21.55
C SER A 686 22.30 -21.76 -22.55
N MET A 687 22.41 -20.50 -22.10
CA MET A 687 22.26 -19.35 -23.00
C MET A 687 23.32 -19.30 -24.09
N LEU A 688 24.53 -19.86 -23.85
CA LEU A 688 25.55 -20.03 -24.86
C LEU A 688 25.08 -20.99 -25.95
N ASP A 689 24.57 -22.16 -25.55
CA ASP A 689 24.04 -23.15 -26.52
C ASP A 689 22.89 -22.57 -27.34
N LYS A 690 22.05 -21.74 -26.74
CA LYS A 690 20.98 -21.01 -27.45
C LYS A 690 21.55 -20.02 -28.42
N SER A 691 22.55 -19.24 -28.05
CA SER A 691 23.21 -18.25 -28.95
C SER A 691 23.88 -18.92 -30.11
N GLU A 692 24.55 -20.06 -29.92
CA GLU A 692 25.18 -20.83 -30.98
C GLU A 692 24.17 -21.42 -31.96
N ARG A 693 23.03 -21.92 -31.48
CA ARG A 693 21.92 -22.36 -32.33
C ARG A 693 21.34 -21.22 -33.17
N ILE A 694 21.18 -20.02 -32.58
CA ILE A 694 20.70 -18.84 -33.30
C ILE A 694 21.72 -18.43 -34.39
N GLU A 695 22.99 -18.36 -34.03
CA GLU A 695 24.07 -18.02 -34.96
C GLU A 695 24.12 -18.99 -36.16
N LYS A 696 24.02 -20.29 -35.91
CA LYS A 696 23.93 -21.30 -36.96
C LYS A 696 22.70 -21.07 -37.86
N SER A 697 21.53 -20.85 -37.27
CA SER A 697 20.29 -20.62 -38.04
C SER A 697 20.38 -19.34 -38.92
N VAL A 698 20.95 -18.25 -38.39
CA VAL A 698 21.15 -17.00 -39.10
C VAL A 698 22.09 -17.22 -40.30
N ASN A 699 23.21 -17.93 -40.08
CA ASN A 699 24.18 -18.24 -41.15
C ASN A 699 23.58 -19.12 -42.27
N GLU A 700 22.61 -19.98 -41.91
CA GLU A 700 21.87 -20.80 -42.90
C GLU A 700 20.84 -19.96 -43.72
N LEU A 701 20.29 -18.89 -43.10
CA LEU A 701 19.27 -18.04 -43.74
C LEU A 701 19.86 -16.92 -44.60
N ILE A 702 21.08 -16.40 -44.29
CA ILE A 702 21.73 -15.33 -45.03
C ILE A 702 21.97 -15.63 -46.54
N PRO A 703 22.22 -16.88 -46.97
CA PRO A 703 22.37 -17.19 -48.41
C PRO A 703 21.06 -17.24 -49.22
N MET A 704 19.90 -17.15 -48.57
CA MET A 704 18.58 -17.09 -49.21
C MET A 704 18.13 -15.64 -49.45
#